data_6a0a3fdedc55425a73ec7733c06739a5
#
_entry.id   6a0a3fdedc55425a73ec7733c06739a5
#
_cell.length_a   1.000
_cell.length_b   1.000
_cell.length_c   1.000
_cell.angle_alpha   90.00
_cell.angle_beta   90.00
_cell.angle_gamma   90.00
#
_symmetry.space_group_name_H-M   'P 1'
#
loop_
_entity.id
_entity.type
_entity.pdbx_description
1 polymer ?
#
loop_
_entity_poly.entity_id
_entity_poly.type
_entity_poly.pdbx_seq_one_letter_code
_entity_poly.pdbx_strand_id
1 'polypeptide(L)'
;MDFIHKILEDAYSSGMSYDLTDMRPRILAFANNSSNQNLACLKIVQTMKFKSEESAEQQPEVILNPESDDAIVFFDVEVFPNLFVVCWKYAGEGQKVVRMINPTATQIEELMGMKLVGFNNRRYDNHILYARYMGYTNEQLYNLSKKIVTVGGQGMFFGEAYDLSYADIFDFSSKKQGLKKFQLELGIHHQENEHPWDEPVPDDKILEIADYCANDVTSTEAVFNDRYQDFVARRVLADISGLSVNSTTNSHTTRIIFGDNREPQDELIYTNLATGQKFQNGQEIGTDPVHFPGYVYDFGKSTYKGEEVGEGGYVYSEPGMYSNVALLDVASMHPASIENLELFGPYTKKFSDIKRARMAIKHGEYDTAKEMLNGALAPYLKSQDDAEALSYALKIAINSVYGLTAASFPNPFRDPNNKDNIVAKRGALFMVDLKEFVQSRGFTVAHIKTDSIKIPDATPEIIAEVMEFGQKYGYEFEHEATYERMALVNNAVYVARVAKGRKPAYWTAVGAQYQHPYVFKTLFSKEPIEFYDLAETKSVTTALYLDMDEGEEINDTPMVESEDHIRFIGRVGSFCPIKPGRGGGRLLREKNGEYHAATGSKGYRWLEAEMVKTLGKEEDIDMSYFEKLVDEAVDNLKKYGDVEWFIGDED
;
A
#
# COMPACT_ATOMS: atom_id res chain seq x y z
N MET A 1 -5.61 29.06 32.04
CA MET A 1 -4.61 28.54 33.01
C MET A 1 -4.39 27.05 32.87
N ASP A 2 -5.44 26.28 32.79
CA ASP A 2 -5.35 24.85 32.70
C ASP A 2 -4.53 24.36 31.49
N PHE A 3 -4.62 25.06 30.35
CA PHE A 3 -3.87 24.76 29.14
C PHE A 3 -2.34 24.83 29.34
N ILE A 4 -1.82 25.95 29.86
CA ILE A 4 -0.37 26.11 30.09
C ILE A 4 0.10 25.13 31.16
N HIS A 5 -0.72 24.90 32.20
CA HIS A 5 -0.42 23.95 33.27
C HIS A 5 -0.32 22.52 32.71
N LYS A 6 -1.25 22.12 31.87
CA LYS A 6 -1.26 20.82 31.23
C LYS A 6 -0.05 20.62 30.31
N ILE A 7 0.31 21.60 29.47
CA ILE A 7 1.54 21.58 28.66
C ILE A 7 2.76 21.33 29.54
N LEU A 8 2.87 22.05 30.65
CA LEU A 8 4.04 21.98 31.52
C LEU A 8 4.10 20.67 32.30
N GLU A 9 2.96 20.14 32.75
CA GLU A 9 2.86 18.86 33.46
C GLU A 9 3.19 17.70 32.51
N ASP A 10 2.63 17.67 31.31
CA ASP A 10 2.87 16.63 30.33
C ASP A 10 4.32 16.62 29.83
N ALA A 11 4.87 17.78 29.52
CA ALA A 11 6.28 17.88 29.13
C ALA A 11 7.23 17.48 30.26
N TYR A 12 6.90 17.81 31.50
CA TYR A 12 7.72 17.48 32.66
C TYR A 12 7.63 16.00 33.04
N SER A 13 6.43 15.42 33.00
CA SER A 13 6.20 14.02 33.38
C SER A 13 6.64 13.03 32.30
N SER A 14 6.47 13.39 31.02
CA SER A 14 6.82 12.53 29.88
C SER A 14 8.29 12.63 29.45
N GLY A 15 9.02 13.63 29.97
CA GLY A 15 10.38 13.95 29.52
C GLY A 15 10.44 14.38 28.05
N MET A 16 9.34 14.86 27.49
CA MET A 16 9.27 15.40 26.14
C MET A 16 9.69 16.86 26.13
N SER A 17 10.33 17.29 25.03
CA SER A 17 10.63 18.71 24.82
C SER A 17 9.61 19.33 23.86
N TYR A 18 9.02 20.45 24.28
CA TYR A 18 8.17 21.27 23.42
C TYR A 18 8.90 22.57 23.07
N ASP A 19 8.97 22.90 21.79
CA ASP A 19 9.40 24.23 21.37
C ASP A 19 8.20 25.18 21.39
N LEU A 20 8.18 26.03 22.38
CA LEU A 20 7.13 27.02 22.61
C LEU A 20 7.54 28.43 22.16
N THR A 21 8.56 28.57 21.33
CA THR A 21 9.16 29.90 21.02
C THR A 21 8.12 30.86 20.44
N ASP A 22 7.28 30.41 19.50
CA ASP A 22 6.22 31.27 18.92
C ASP A 22 5.02 31.48 19.85
N MET A 23 4.85 30.66 20.88
CA MET A 23 3.82 30.83 21.91
C MET A 23 4.29 31.73 23.07
N ARG A 24 5.57 32.04 23.16
CA ARG A 24 6.16 32.81 24.22
C ARG A 24 5.47 34.18 24.45
N PRO A 25 5.10 34.98 23.42
CA PRO A 25 4.35 36.23 23.62
C PRO A 25 2.99 36.00 24.29
N ARG A 26 2.29 34.91 23.96
CA ARG A 26 0.99 34.55 24.56
C ARG A 26 1.14 34.10 26.00
N ILE A 27 2.19 33.32 26.30
CA ILE A 27 2.54 32.92 27.69
C ILE A 27 2.89 34.14 28.52
N LEU A 28 3.65 35.10 27.98
CA LEU A 28 4.00 36.36 28.65
C LEU A 28 2.78 37.24 28.85
N ALA A 29 1.88 37.35 27.87
CA ALA A 29 0.63 38.11 28.03
C ALA A 29 -0.27 37.51 29.11
N PHE A 30 -0.33 36.17 29.19
CA PHE A 30 -1.05 35.44 30.23
C PHE A 30 -0.43 35.67 31.63
N ALA A 31 0.90 35.65 31.73
CA ALA A 31 1.63 35.89 32.97
C ALA A 31 1.50 37.31 33.48
N ASN A 32 1.42 38.30 32.58
CA ASN A 32 1.27 39.72 32.94
C ASN A 32 -0.15 40.08 33.39
N ASN A 33 -1.14 39.25 33.14
CA ASN A 33 -2.55 39.56 33.40
C ASN A 33 -3.11 39.05 34.74
N SER A 34 -2.35 38.27 35.52
CA SER A 34 -2.85 37.82 36.84
C SER A 34 -1.89 36.92 37.64
N SER A 35 -2.12 36.87 38.94
CA SER A 35 -1.74 35.95 40.02
C SER A 35 -0.39 35.22 40.01
N ASN A 36 0.10 34.90 41.21
CA ASN A 36 1.34 34.13 41.50
C ASN A 36 1.46 32.77 40.79
N GLN A 37 0.38 32.20 40.30
CA GLN A 37 0.41 30.93 39.55
C GLN A 37 0.99 31.09 38.13
N ASN A 38 0.76 32.24 37.48
CA ASN A 38 1.30 32.51 36.15
C ASN A 38 2.80 32.78 36.17
N LEU A 39 3.29 33.37 37.25
CA LEU A 39 4.72 33.54 37.51
C LEU A 39 5.42 32.20 37.79
N ALA A 40 4.74 31.27 38.47
CA ALA A 40 5.23 29.91 38.67
C ALA A 40 5.32 29.15 37.33
N CYS A 41 4.30 29.26 36.47
CA CYS A 41 4.32 28.67 35.10
C CYS A 41 5.48 29.23 34.25
N LEU A 42 5.74 30.55 34.34
CA LEU A 42 6.84 31.18 33.61
C LEU A 42 8.21 30.67 34.10
N LYS A 43 8.38 30.47 35.41
CA LYS A 43 9.59 29.85 35.97
C LYS A 43 9.79 28.42 35.54
N ILE A 44 8.71 27.65 35.47
CA ILE A 44 8.74 26.24 34.97
C ILE A 44 9.13 26.22 33.50
N VAL A 45 8.55 27.07 32.62
CA VAL A 45 8.95 27.17 31.20
C VAL A 45 10.44 27.51 31.06
N GLN A 46 10.97 28.41 31.86
CA GLN A 46 12.40 28.75 31.87
C GLN A 46 13.26 27.57 32.32
N THR A 47 12.79 26.81 33.31
CA THR A 47 13.48 25.61 33.82
C THR A 47 13.40 24.43 32.84
N MET A 48 12.30 24.29 32.11
CA MET A 48 12.13 23.28 31.08
C MET A 48 13.09 23.47 29.89
N LYS A 49 13.30 24.73 29.48
CA LYS A 49 14.29 25.05 28.45
C LYS A 49 15.71 24.61 28.88
N PHE A 50 16.04 24.82 30.15
CA PHE A 50 17.31 24.35 30.72
C PHE A 50 17.42 22.83 30.79
N LYS A 51 16.34 22.14 31.15
CA LYS A 51 16.35 20.66 31.22
C LYS A 51 16.32 19.98 29.84
N SER A 52 15.69 20.60 28.84
CA SER A 52 15.76 20.07 27.46
C SER A 52 17.19 20.20 26.89
N GLU A 53 17.91 21.26 27.26
CA GLU A 53 19.33 21.40 26.93
C GLU A 53 20.20 20.37 27.69
N GLU A 54 19.96 20.15 28.99
CA GLU A 54 20.65 19.09 29.75
C GLU A 54 20.31 17.67 29.31
N SER A 55 19.07 17.40 28.90
CA SER A 55 18.67 16.08 28.38
C SER A 55 19.19 15.84 26.97
N ALA A 56 19.42 16.88 26.18
CA ALA A 56 20.09 16.80 24.90
C ALA A 56 21.60 16.52 25.06
N GLU A 57 22.25 17.07 26.11
CA GLU A 57 23.65 16.77 26.42
C GLU A 57 23.89 15.36 26.98
N GLN A 58 22.85 14.71 27.53
CA GLN A 58 22.94 13.32 28.04
C GLN A 58 22.46 12.25 27.04
N GLN A 59 22.03 12.61 25.84
CA GLN A 59 21.90 11.63 24.77
C GLN A 59 23.34 11.18 24.39
N PRO A 60 23.61 9.87 24.30
CA PRO A 60 24.89 9.44 23.76
C PRO A 60 25.09 10.17 22.44
N GLU A 61 26.27 10.76 22.24
CA GLU A 61 26.69 11.26 20.95
C GLU A 61 26.49 10.11 19.96
N VAL A 62 25.33 10.07 19.34
CA VAL A 62 25.14 9.27 18.14
C VAL A 62 26.08 9.93 17.15
N ILE A 63 27.24 9.35 16.96
CA ILE A 63 28.16 9.75 15.90
C ILE A 63 27.35 9.56 14.63
N LEU A 64 26.71 10.64 14.20
CA LEU A 64 25.88 10.68 12.99
C LEU A 64 26.83 10.41 11.82
N ASN A 65 26.99 9.13 11.49
CA ASN A 65 27.50 8.78 10.19
C ASN A 65 26.37 9.03 9.20
N PRO A 66 26.40 10.09 8.38
CA PRO A 66 25.31 10.40 7.45
C PRO A 66 25.06 9.26 6.44
N GLU A 67 25.97 8.31 6.34
CA GLU A 67 25.86 7.12 5.48
C GLU A 67 25.25 5.90 6.22
N SER A 68 25.06 5.97 7.54
CA SER A 68 24.43 4.88 8.30
C SER A 68 22.92 5.07 8.42
N ASP A 69 22.17 3.97 8.49
CA ASP A 69 20.73 3.98 8.73
C ASP A 69 20.37 4.45 10.14
N ASP A 70 21.33 4.41 11.08
CA ASP A 70 21.18 4.90 12.46
C ASP A 70 20.94 6.42 12.55
N ALA A 71 21.24 7.15 11.46
CA ALA A 71 21.01 8.59 11.36
C ALA A 71 19.63 8.98 10.83
N ILE A 72 18.73 8.02 10.57
CA ILE A 72 17.36 8.30 10.07
C ILE A 72 16.57 9.04 11.15
N VAL A 73 15.85 10.07 10.70
CA VAL A 73 14.91 10.85 11.51
C VAL A 73 13.51 10.73 10.90
N PHE A 74 12.59 10.14 11.63
CA PHE A 74 11.19 10.09 11.24
C PHE A 74 10.50 11.38 11.61
N PHE A 75 9.63 11.89 10.74
CA PHE A 75 8.93 13.16 10.95
C PHE A 75 7.53 13.15 10.34
N ASP A 76 6.71 14.06 10.85
CA ASP A 76 5.36 14.36 10.38
C ASP A 76 5.01 15.82 10.69
N VAL A 77 4.05 16.41 9.96
CA VAL A 77 3.61 17.79 10.17
C VAL A 77 2.10 17.95 10.21
N GLU A 78 1.62 18.88 11.03
CA GLU A 78 0.22 19.30 11.09
C GLU A 78 0.08 20.80 10.85
N VAL A 79 -0.89 21.19 10.01
CA VAL A 79 -1.10 22.58 9.61
C VAL A 79 -2.56 22.97 9.75
N PHE A 80 -2.82 23.98 10.59
CA PHE A 80 -4.11 24.60 10.80
C PHE A 80 -4.01 26.13 10.62
N PRO A 81 -5.14 26.86 10.54
CA PRO A 81 -5.11 28.30 10.30
C PRO A 81 -4.21 29.10 11.28
N ASN A 82 -4.11 28.66 12.53
CA ASN A 82 -3.36 29.31 13.60
C ASN A 82 -2.21 28.48 14.17
N LEU A 83 -2.02 27.24 13.69
CA LEU A 83 -1.08 26.31 14.31
C LEU A 83 -0.28 25.57 13.24
N PHE A 84 1.03 25.46 13.47
CA PHE A 84 1.95 24.60 12.75
C PHE A 84 2.70 23.72 13.74
N VAL A 85 2.55 22.41 13.61
CA VAL A 85 3.23 21.43 14.46
C VAL A 85 4.16 20.58 13.60
N VAL A 86 5.35 20.32 14.09
CA VAL A 86 6.30 19.36 13.53
C VAL A 86 6.71 18.41 14.62
N CYS A 87 6.52 17.12 14.40
CA CYS A 87 7.01 16.08 15.28
C CYS A 87 8.11 15.27 14.58
N TRP A 88 9.14 14.89 15.34
CA TRP A 88 10.20 14.06 14.78
C TRP A 88 10.92 13.25 15.87
N LYS A 89 11.56 12.16 15.47
CA LYS A 89 12.40 11.32 16.35
C LYS A 89 13.52 10.66 15.57
N TYR A 90 14.62 10.34 16.23
CA TYR A 90 15.61 9.42 15.66
C TYR A 90 15.06 8.00 15.58
N ALA A 91 15.54 7.23 14.59
CA ALA A 91 15.25 5.82 14.49
C ALA A 91 15.78 5.07 15.72
N GLY A 92 15.05 4.07 16.15
CA GLY A 92 15.46 3.17 17.22
C GLY A 92 14.47 3.12 18.39
N GLU A 93 14.55 1.99 19.10
CA GLU A 93 13.73 1.75 20.28
C GLU A 93 14.13 2.71 21.42
N GLY A 94 13.12 3.23 22.12
CA GLY A 94 13.32 4.13 23.26
C GLY A 94 13.64 5.58 22.89
N GLN A 95 13.80 5.91 21.60
CA GLN A 95 13.98 7.30 21.16
C GLN A 95 12.72 8.12 21.41
N LYS A 96 12.89 9.32 21.95
CA LYS A 96 11.77 10.22 22.28
C LYS A 96 11.35 11.00 21.04
N VAL A 97 10.02 11.26 20.95
CA VAL A 97 9.48 12.16 19.92
C VAL A 97 9.63 13.59 20.40
N VAL A 98 10.30 14.42 19.61
CA VAL A 98 10.37 15.88 19.78
C VAL A 98 9.11 16.48 19.14
N ARG A 99 8.45 17.37 19.88
CA ARG A 99 7.26 18.11 19.42
C ARG A 99 7.61 19.58 19.29
N MET A 100 7.55 20.13 18.09
CA MET A 100 7.81 21.53 17.81
C MET A 100 6.49 22.22 17.49
N ILE A 101 6.08 23.15 18.37
CA ILE A 101 4.85 23.92 18.19
C ILE A 101 5.23 25.30 17.64
N ASN A 102 4.74 25.62 16.44
CA ASN A 102 5.06 26.83 15.69
C ASN A 102 6.58 27.05 15.52
N PRO A 103 7.33 26.05 15.05
CA PRO A 103 8.78 26.20 14.90
C PRO A 103 9.16 27.36 13.98
N THR A 104 10.29 27.98 14.29
CA THR A 104 10.88 29.05 13.48
C THR A 104 11.54 28.52 12.22
N ALA A 105 11.83 29.40 11.25
CA ALA A 105 12.55 29.05 10.04
C ALA A 105 13.93 28.41 10.35
N THR A 106 14.65 28.92 11.36
CA THR A 106 15.96 28.38 11.77
C THR A 106 15.85 26.94 12.32
N GLN A 107 14.84 26.66 13.13
CA GLN A 107 14.61 25.32 13.67
C GLN A 107 14.24 24.32 12.56
N ILE A 108 13.48 24.76 11.56
CA ILE A 108 13.19 23.95 10.38
C ILE A 108 14.44 23.74 9.52
N GLU A 109 15.30 24.75 9.38
CA GLU A 109 16.59 24.60 8.68
C GLU A 109 17.47 23.54 9.33
N GLU A 110 17.56 23.53 10.66
CA GLU A 110 18.28 22.49 11.41
C GLU A 110 17.70 21.10 11.17
N LEU A 111 16.36 20.97 11.20
CA LEU A 111 15.67 19.72 10.92
C LEU A 111 15.91 19.24 9.48
N MET A 112 15.85 20.16 8.50
CA MET A 112 16.09 19.83 7.08
C MET A 112 17.53 19.36 6.81
N GLY A 113 18.48 19.67 7.67
CA GLY A 113 19.84 19.13 7.62
C GLY A 113 19.98 17.67 8.04
N MET A 114 18.92 17.07 8.58
CA MET A 114 18.89 15.69 9.03
C MET A 114 18.44 14.72 7.91
N LYS A 115 18.66 13.42 8.13
CA LYS A 115 18.26 12.35 7.21
C LYS A 115 16.78 12.00 7.37
N LEU A 116 15.90 12.85 6.83
CA LEU A 116 14.46 12.80 7.05
C LEU A 116 13.76 11.68 6.29
N VAL A 117 12.92 10.92 6.97
CA VAL A 117 12.01 9.92 6.40
C VAL A 117 10.60 10.19 6.92
N GLY A 118 9.66 10.34 6.01
CA GLY A 118 8.25 10.54 6.33
C GLY A 118 7.34 9.58 5.57
N PHE A 119 6.04 9.72 5.76
CA PHE A 119 5.02 8.94 5.07
C PHE A 119 4.22 9.84 4.12
N ASN A 120 4.34 9.62 2.81
CA ASN A 120 3.72 10.46 1.76
C ASN A 120 4.16 11.94 1.82
N ASN A 121 5.33 12.18 2.38
CA ASN A 121 5.85 13.50 2.71
C ASN A 121 6.34 14.31 1.49
N ARG A 122 6.77 13.63 0.43
CA ARG A 122 7.31 14.27 -0.78
C ARG A 122 6.36 15.29 -1.40
N ARG A 123 5.05 15.03 -1.34
CA ARG A 123 4.02 15.85 -1.99
C ARG A 123 3.31 16.82 -1.05
N TYR A 124 3.61 16.76 0.24
CA TYR A 124 2.96 17.61 1.23
C TYR A 124 3.96 18.14 2.26
N ASP A 125 4.41 17.33 3.21
CA ASP A 125 5.22 17.76 4.36
C ASP A 125 6.50 18.48 3.93
N ASN A 126 7.19 17.96 2.91
CA ASN A 126 8.39 18.59 2.38
C ASN A 126 8.15 20.03 1.92
N HIS A 127 6.99 20.30 1.27
CA HIS A 127 6.64 21.62 0.80
C HIS A 127 6.29 22.56 1.94
N ILE A 128 5.64 22.05 3.00
CA ILE A 128 5.32 22.81 4.20
C ILE A 128 6.59 23.19 4.96
N LEU A 129 7.51 22.22 5.16
CA LEU A 129 8.81 22.50 5.79
C LEU A 129 9.60 23.54 4.99
N TYR A 130 9.69 23.38 3.67
CA TYR A 130 10.39 24.31 2.80
C TYR A 130 9.79 25.70 2.83
N ALA A 131 8.45 25.81 2.83
CA ALA A 131 7.77 27.10 2.94
C ALA A 131 8.07 27.79 4.28
N ARG A 132 8.08 27.04 5.40
CA ARG A 132 8.48 27.61 6.71
C ARG A 132 9.94 28.05 6.70
N TYR A 133 10.83 27.27 6.12
CA TYR A 133 12.24 27.66 5.93
C TYR A 133 12.35 28.98 5.16
N MET A 134 11.53 29.17 4.12
CA MET A 134 11.43 30.41 3.36
C MET A 134 10.76 31.58 4.12
N GLY A 135 10.36 31.38 5.37
CA GLY A 135 9.81 32.42 6.25
C GLY A 135 8.29 32.56 6.19
N TYR A 136 7.54 31.58 5.65
CA TYR A 136 6.08 31.62 5.64
C TYR A 136 5.52 31.63 7.08
N THR A 137 4.50 32.48 7.31
CA THR A 137 3.72 32.50 8.55
C THR A 137 2.79 31.30 8.64
N ASN A 138 2.18 31.05 9.82
CA ASN A 138 1.19 29.96 9.97
C ASN A 138 0.02 30.14 8.99
N GLU A 139 -0.50 31.34 8.84
CA GLU A 139 -1.57 31.63 7.88
C GLU A 139 -1.15 31.33 6.43
N GLN A 140 0.08 31.67 6.05
CA GLN A 140 0.60 31.38 4.71
C GLN A 140 0.81 29.88 4.51
N LEU A 141 1.28 29.13 5.53
CA LEU A 141 1.38 27.68 5.51
C LEU A 141 0.02 27.03 5.36
N TYR A 142 -0.98 27.48 6.12
CA TYR A 142 -2.35 26.99 5.98
C TYR A 142 -2.91 27.23 4.58
N ASN A 143 -2.71 28.41 4.01
CA ASN A 143 -3.15 28.71 2.64
C ASN A 143 -2.45 27.83 1.59
N LEU A 144 -1.16 27.51 1.78
CA LEU A 144 -0.43 26.57 0.96
C LEU A 144 -0.99 25.15 1.12
N SER A 145 -1.16 24.67 2.35
CA SER A 145 -1.77 23.38 2.69
C SER A 145 -3.13 23.22 2.02
N LYS A 146 -4.01 24.21 2.18
CA LYS A 146 -5.34 24.24 1.56
C LYS A 146 -5.27 24.06 0.04
N LYS A 147 -4.34 24.75 -0.62
CA LYS A 147 -4.15 24.63 -2.07
C LYS A 147 -3.66 23.23 -2.46
N ILE A 148 -2.68 22.67 -1.73
CA ILE A 148 -2.17 21.31 -2.01
C ILE A 148 -3.29 20.27 -1.86
N VAL A 149 -4.09 20.35 -0.80
CA VAL A 149 -5.15 19.38 -0.50
C VAL A 149 -6.34 19.51 -1.44
N THR A 150 -6.80 20.73 -1.77
CA THR A 150 -8.03 20.97 -2.52
C THR A 150 -7.87 20.96 -4.04
N VAL A 151 -6.72 21.42 -4.54
CA VAL A 151 -6.48 21.61 -6.00
C VAL A 151 -5.48 20.58 -6.54
N GLY A 152 -4.96 19.69 -5.70
CA GLY A 152 -3.92 18.73 -6.09
C GLY A 152 -2.57 19.40 -6.39
N GLY A 153 -2.39 20.65 -6.00
CA GLY A 153 -1.11 21.34 -5.97
C GLY A 153 -0.47 21.68 -7.32
N GLN A 154 -1.16 21.56 -8.45
CA GLN A 154 -0.58 21.94 -9.74
C GLN A 154 -0.13 23.41 -9.75
N GLY A 155 1.18 23.60 -9.95
CA GLY A 155 1.82 24.93 -9.97
C GLY A 155 2.07 25.56 -8.60
N MET A 156 1.85 24.84 -7.50
CA MET A 156 2.06 25.30 -6.13
C MET A 156 3.26 24.64 -5.43
N PHE A 157 3.88 23.66 -6.07
CA PHE A 157 5.01 22.95 -5.48
C PHE A 157 6.33 23.70 -5.70
N PHE A 158 7.19 23.64 -4.70
CA PHE A 158 8.58 24.06 -4.81
C PHE A 158 9.40 22.89 -5.37
N GLY A 159 10.16 23.14 -6.45
CA GLY A 159 10.98 22.10 -7.07
C GLY A 159 12.00 21.50 -6.10
N GLU A 160 12.62 22.35 -5.30
CA GLU A 160 13.64 22.01 -4.32
C GLU A 160 13.07 21.15 -3.17
N ALA A 161 11.81 21.33 -2.82
CA ALA A 161 11.18 20.60 -1.73
C ALA A 161 11.04 19.10 -2.00
N TYR A 162 10.94 18.67 -3.27
CA TYR A 162 10.83 17.25 -3.61
C TYR A 162 12.03 16.43 -3.13
N ASP A 163 13.22 17.03 -3.12
CA ASP A 163 14.47 16.35 -2.74
C ASP A 163 14.90 16.67 -1.31
N LEU A 164 14.04 17.31 -0.51
CA LEU A 164 14.34 17.70 0.85
C LEU A 164 14.52 16.49 1.78
N SER A 165 13.63 15.50 1.70
CA SER A 165 13.71 14.30 2.53
C SER A 165 14.67 13.26 1.93
N TYR A 166 15.20 12.38 2.80
CA TYR A 166 16.01 11.24 2.38
C TYR A 166 15.19 10.17 1.68
N ALA A 167 13.99 9.88 2.20
CA ALA A 167 13.06 8.94 1.58
C ALA A 167 11.61 9.23 1.97
N ASP A 168 10.68 8.73 1.15
CA ASP A 168 9.25 8.73 1.39
C ASP A 168 8.74 7.29 1.39
N ILE A 169 8.19 6.83 2.52
CA ILE A 169 7.76 5.44 2.69
C ILE A 169 6.64 5.10 1.70
N PHE A 170 5.66 5.99 1.50
CA PHE A 170 4.60 5.74 0.54
C PHE A 170 5.13 5.58 -0.90
N ASP A 171 6.19 6.32 -1.25
CA ASP A 171 6.78 6.26 -2.59
C ASP A 171 7.54 4.93 -2.82
N PHE A 172 8.35 4.50 -1.87
CA PHE A 172 9.11 3.25 -2.05
C PHE A 172 8.34 1.97 -1.69
N SER A 173 7.31 2.04 -0.84
CA SER A 173 6.53 0.87 -0.43
C SER A 173 5.86 0.19 -1.62
N SER A 174 5.96 -1.13 -1.70
CA SER A 174 5.21 -1.95 -2.65
C SER A 174 3.72 -2.01 -2.31
N LYS A 175 3.35 -1.77 -1.06
CA LYS A 175 1.97 -1.72 -0.58
C LYS A 175 1.48 -0.28 -0.51
N LYS A 176 0.58 0.10 -1.42
CA LYS A 176 0.04 1.46 -1.54
C LYS A 176 -1.24 1.61 -0.73
N GLN A 177 -1.10 2.03 0.50
CA GLN A 177 -2.23 2.32 1.41
C GLN A 177 -1.87 3.44 2.38
N GLY A 178 -2.87 4.05 3.05
CA GLY A 178 -2.65 5.14 4.00
C GLY A 178 -2.03 4.66 5.32
N LEU A 179 -1.37 5.57 6.04
CA LEU A 179 -0.72 5.32 7.33
C LEU A 179 -1.69 4.72 8.35
N LYS A 180 -2.90 5.27 8.45
CA LYS A 180 -3.94 4.78 9.39
C LYS A 180 -4.33 3.32 9.15
N LYS A 181 -4.32 2.87 7.90
CA LYS A 181 -4.57 1.47 7.58
C LYS A 181 -3.40 0.57 7.98
N PHE A 182 -2.18 1.04 7.85
CA PHE A 182 -1.01 0.32 8.38
C PHE A 182 -1.07 0.22 9.91
N GLN A 183 -1.49 1.27 10.62
CA GLN A 183 -1.66 1.23 12.08
C GLN A 183 -2.55 0.05 12.50
N LEU A 184 -3.71 -0.11 11.86
CA LEU A 184 -4.63 -1.20 12.16
C LEU A 184 -4.05 -2.58 11.82
N GLU A 185 -3.42 -2.72 10.65
CA GLU A 185 -2.85 -4.00 10.22
C GLU A 185 -1.65 -4.44 11.07
N LEU A 186 -0.87 -3.50 11.57
CA LEU A 186 0.29 -3.78 12.43
C LEU A 186 -0.11 -3.90 13.91
N GLY A 187 -1.38 -3.66 14.25
CA GLY A 187 -1.87 -3.69 15.64
C GLY A 187 -1.22 -2.65 16.54
N ILE A 188 -0.78 -1.52 15.96
CA ILE A 188 -0.24 -0.37 16.69
C ILE A 188 -1.34 0.64 16.99
N HIS A 189 -1.09 1.54 17.95
CA HIS A 189 -2.09 2.51 18.37
C HIS A 189 -2.61 3.32 17.19
N HIS A 190 -3.93 3.25 16.99
CA HIS A 190 -4.65 3.98 15.96
C HIS A 190 -5.29 5.22 16.57
N GLN A 191 -4.92 6.39 16.07
CA GLN A 191 -5.49 7.67 16.48
C GLN A 191 -5.90 8.46 15.25
N GLU A 192 -7.07 9.08 15.31
CA GLU A 192 -7.56 10.03 14.32
C GLU A 192 -7.76 11.40 14.96
N ASN A 193 -7.61 12.44 14.17
CA ASN A 193 -7.85 13.81 14.61
C ASN A 193 -9.28 14.22 14.30
N GLU A 194 -10.05 14.54 15.34
CA GLU A 194 -11.44 14.97 15.23
C GLU A 194 -11.58 16.46 14.87
N HIS A 195 -10.54 17.28 15.16
CA HIS A 195 -10.60 18.71 14.90
C HIS A 195 -10.59 19.00 13.39
N PRO A 196 -11.54 19.82 12.87
CA PRO A 196 -11.58 20.20 11.46
C PRO A 196 -10.27 20.88 11.01
N TRP A 197 -9.70 20.40 9.93
CA TRP A 197 -8.41 20.89 9.41
C TRP A 197 -8.43 22.37 8.95
N ASP A 198 -9.62 22.91 8.68
CA ASP A 198 -9.85 24.28 8.19
C ASP A 198 -10.35 25.23 9.26
N GLU A 199 -10.38 24.80 10.51
CA GLU A 199 -10.73 25.61 11.66
C GLU A 199 -9.51 25.91 12.55
N PRO A 200 -9.47 27.09 13.18
CA PRO A 200 -8.42 27.40 14.16
C PRO A 200 -8.46 26.46 15.36
N VAL A 201 -7.32 25.92 15.75
CA VAL A 201 -7.19 25.04 16.92
C VAL A 201 -7.30 25.86 18.21
N PRO A 202 -8.23 25.53 19.14
CA PRO A 202 -8.27 26.09 20.46
C PRO A 202 -6.99 25.81 21.27
N ASP A 203 -6.62 26.73 22.17
CA ASP A 203 -5.38 26.59 22.92
C ASP A 203 -5.30 25.33 23.79
N ASP A 204 -6.43 24.87 24.31
CA ASP A 204 -6.55 23.65 25.11
C ASP A 204 -6.45 22.34 24.28
N LYS A 205 -6.55 22.43 22.94
CA LYS A 205 -6.42 21.29 22.03
C LYS A 205 -5.05 21.18 21.34
N ILE A 206 -4.16 22.16 21.49
CA ILE A 206 -2.86 22.16 20.83
C ILE A 206 -2.04 20.91 21.19
N LEU A 207 -2.09 20.46 22.45
CA LEU A 207 -1.38 19.25 22.87
C LEU A 207 -1.96 17.99 22.26
N GLU A 208 -3.27 17.91 22.13
CA GLU A 208 -3.95 16.80 21.48
C GLU A 208 -3.49 16.67 20.01
N ILE A 209 -3.37 17.79 19.30
CA ILE A 209 -2.82 17.83 17.94
C ILE A 209 -1.34 17.40 17.93
N ALA A 210 -0.55 17.86 18.88
CA ALA A 210 0.86 17.49 18.96
C ALA A 210 1.05 16.00 19.30
N ASP A 211 0.17 15.42 20.12
CA ASP A 211 0.18 13.99 20.44
C ASP A 211 -0.29 13.14 19.26
N TYR A 212 -1.27 13.62 18.51
CA TYR A 212 -1.69 13.01 17.25
C TYR A 212 -0.53 12.95 16.24
N CYS A 213 0.14 14.08 15.99
CA CYS A 213 1.31 14.16 15.13
C CYS A 213 2.46 13.25 15.63
N ALA A 214 2.70 13.19 16.93
CA ALA A 214 3.72 12.31 17.53
C ALA A 214 3.38 10.82 17.38
N ASN A 215 2.10 10.44 17.44
CA ASN A 215 1.65 9.09 17.15
C ASN A 215 1.91 8.71 15.69
N ASP A 216 1.70 9.65 14.76
CA ASP A 216 1.96 9.41 13.34
C ASP A 216 3.47 9.26 13.05
N VAL A 217 4.34 9.98 13.74
CA VAL A 217 5.80 9.78 13.67
C VAL A 217 6.20 8.38 14.17
N THR A 218 5.64 7.93 15.28
CA THR A 218 5.91 6.58 15.82
C THR A 218 5.39 5.50 14.87
N SER A 219 4.22 5.72 14.31
CA SER A 219 3.63 4.83 13.30
C SER A 219 4.43 4.78 12.02
N THR A 220 5.00 5.91 11.59
CA THR A 220 5.87 6.01 10.42
C THR A 220 7.10 5.16 10.58
N GLU A 221 7.75 5.14 11.76
CA GLU A 221 8.86 4.21 12.05
C GLU A 221 8.43 2.75 12.00
N ALA A 222 7.28 2.41 12.60
CA ALA A 222 6.77 1.03 12.57
C ALA A 222 6.50 0.56 11.13
N VAL A 223 5.92 1.41 10.28
CA VAL A 223 5.69 1.11 8.86
C VAL A 223 7.00 1.02 8.09
N PHE A 224 7.99 1.88 8.38
CA PHE A 224 9.32 1.77 7.79
C PHE A 224 9.95 0.41 8.09
N ASN A 225 9.89 -0.05 9.33
CA ASN A 225 10.41 -1.35 9.74
C ASN A 225 9.66 -2.51 9.06
N ASP A 226 8.33 -2.43 8.95
CA ASP A 226 7.52 -3.42 8.22
C ASP A 226 7.84 -3.44 6.71
N ARG A 227 8.15 -2.29 6.12
CA ARG A 227 8.52 -2.13 4.70
C ARG A 227 10.02 -2.05 4.46
N TYR A 228 10.85 -2.47 5.42
CA TYR A 228 12.30 -2.34 5.33
C TYR A 228 12.89 -3.02 4.09
N GLN A 229 12.34 -4.15 3.66
CA GLN A 229 12.77 -4.82 2.42
C GLN A 229 12.52 -3.96 1.16
N ASP A 230 11.40 -3.22 1.12
CA ASP A 230 11.13 -2.27 0.04
C ASP A 230 12.15 -1.12 0.04
N PHE A 231 12.56 -0.65 1.22
CA PHE A 231 13.58 0.39 1.37
C PHE A 231 14.97 -0.11 0.93
N VAL A 232 15.37 -1.32 1.31
CA VAL A 232 16.63 -1.94 0.85
C VAL A 232 16.62 -2.06 -0.67
N ALA A 233 15.51 -2.52 -1.25
CA ALA A 233 15.35 -2.57 -2.71
C ALA A 233 15.51 -1.19 -3.37
N ARG A 234 14.94 -0.13 -2.76
CA ARG A 234 15.12 1.25 -3.24
C ARG A 234 16.58 1.68 -3.20
N ARG A 235 17.34 1.36 -2.16
CA ARG A 235 18.78 1.65 -2.07
C ARG A 235 19.56 0.95 -3.17
N VAL A 236 19.29 -0.33 -3.40
CA VAL A 236 19.90 -1.09 -4.50
C VAL A 236 19.63 -0.43 -5.86
N LEU A 237 18.36 -0.02 -6.11
CA LEU A 237 18.02 0.71 -7.34
C LEU A 237 18.73 2.05 -7.46
N ALA A 238 18.89 2.78 -6.35
CA ALA A 238 19.61 4.05 -6.32
C ALA A 238 21.08 3.87 -6.71
N ASP A 239 21.74 2.87 -6.15
CA ASP A 239 23.15 2.57 -6.47
C ASP A 239 23.33 2.14 -7.94
N ILE A 240 22.44 1.27 -8.46
CA ILE A 240 22.52 0.82 -9.87
C ILE A 240 22.25 1.97 -10.85
N SER A 241 21.29 2.85 -10.54
CA SER A 241 20.91 3.97 -11.41
C SER A 241 21.83 5.18 -11.27
N GLY A 242 22.55 5.31 -10.15
CA GLY A 242 23.32 6.50 -9.79
C GLY A 242 22.44 7.70 -9.39
N LEU A 243 21.15 7.48 -9.09
CA LEU A 243 20.23 8.50 -8.62
C LEU A 243 20.09 8.47 -7.09
N SER A 244 19.61 9.56 -6.50
CA SER A 244 19.30 9.65 -5.08
C SER A 244 18.27 8.59 -4.65
N VAL A 245 18.39 8.07 -3.42
CA VAL A 245 17.39 7.19 -2.78
C VAL A 245 15.99 7.83 -2.81
N ASN A 246 15.93 9.15 -2.73
CA ASN A 246 14.69 9.90 -2.80
C ASN A 246 14.07 9.96 -4.21
N SER A 247 14.79 9.59 -5.27
CA SER A 247 14.21 9.49 -6.61
C SER A 247 13.13 8.40 -6.66
N THR A 248 12.12 8.60 -7.50
CA THR A 248 11.02 7.62 -7.62
C THR A 248 11.50 6.30 -8.25
N THR A 249 10.78 5.20 -7.98
CA THR A 249 11.03 3.92 -8.65
C THR A 249 11.02 4.08 -10.17
N ASN A 250 10.10 4.88 -10.70
CA ASN A 250 10.02 5.16 -12.14
C ASN A 250 11.28 5.87 -12.66
N SER A 251 11.82 6.84 -11.91
CA SER A 251 13.06 7.53 -12.28
C SER A 251 14.26 6.59 -12.30
N HIS A 252 14.40 5.74 -11.27
CA HIS A 252 15.46 4.73 -11.23
C HIS A 252 15.35 3.78 -12.41
N THR A 253 14.16 3.24 -12.68
CA THR A 253 13.93 2.29 -13.77
C THR A 253 14.19 2.93 -15.15
N THR A 254 13.71 4.16 -15.35
CA THR A 254 14.02 4.93 -16.56
C THR A 254 15.51 5.07 -16.78
N ARG A 255 16.24 5.48 -15.74
CA ARG A 255 17.69 5.66 -15.80
C ARG A 255 18.43 4.36 -16.09
N ILE A 256 18.01 3.25 -15.48
CA ILE A 256 18.62 1.95 -15.70
C ILE A 256 18.41 1.48 -17.16
N ILE A 257 17.23 1.66 -17.73
CA ILE A 257 16.89 1.15 -19.06
C ILE A 257 17.37 2.09 -20.17
N PHE A 258 17.01 3.37 -20.10
CA PHE A 258 17.29 4.34 -21.17
C PHE A 258 18.58 5.14 -20.96
N GLY A 259 19.25 5.01 -19.80
CA GLY A 259 20.45 5.78 -19.49
C GLY A 259 20.15 7.28 -19.41
N ASP A 260 20.88 8.10 -20.17
CA ASP A 260 20.70 9.55 -20.22
C ASP A 260 19.62 10.00 -21.22
N ASN A 261 19.10 9.09 -22.05
CA ASN A 261 18.04 9.41 -23.00
C ASN A 261 16.70 9.59 -22.25
N ARG A 262 16.25 10.84 -22.14
CA ARG A 262 14.98 11.20 -21.48
C ARG A 262 13.76 11.15 -22.40
N GLU A 263 13.98 11.09 -23.71
CA GLU A 263 12.95 11.15 -24.75
C GLU A 263 13.15 10.01 -25.77
N PRO A 264 13.06 8.73 -25.35
CA PRO A 264 13.32 7.59 -26.22
C PRO A 264 12.15 7.22 -27.15
N GLN A 265 11.08 8.04 -27.21
CA GLN A 265 9.83 7.69 -27.88
C GLN A 265 10.00 7.37 -29.37
N ASP A 266 10.92 8.03 -30.06
CA ASP A 266 11.22 7.76 -31.48
C ASP A 266 11.83 6.37 -31.71
N GLU A 267 12.34 5.74 -30.67
CA GLU A 267 12.96 4.41 -30.72
C GLU A 267 12.03 3.28 -30.26
N LEU A 268 10.85 3.63 -29.70
CA LEU A 268 9.86 2.65 -29.27
C LEU A 268 9.20 1.98 -30.49
N ILE A 269 8.85 0.71 -30.35
CA ILE A 269 8.21 -0.09 -31.39
C ILE A 269 6.76 -0.38 -31.00
N TYR A 270 5.82 0.05 -31.84
CA TYR A 270 4.42 -0.33 -31.75
C TYR A 270 4.14 -1.48 -32.74
N THR A 271 3.45 -2.53 -32.29
CA THR A 271 3.00 -3.64 -33.11
C THR A 271 1.48 -3.67 -33.18
N ASN A 272 0.91 -3.66 -34.37
CA ASN A 272 -0.50 -3.93 -34.57
C ASN A 272 -0.74 -5.44 -34.33
N LEU A 273 -1.39 -5.77 -33.23
CA LEU A 273 -1.58 -7.18 -32.83
C LEU A 273 -2.45 -7.99 -33.79
N ALA A 274 -3.36 -7.35 -34.55
CA ALA A 274 -4.19 -8.03 -35.52
C ALA A 274 -3.43 -8.44 -36.80
N THR A 275 -2.49 -7.61 -37.25
CA THR A 275 -1.77 -7.78 -38.53
C THR A 275 -0.31 -8.19 -38.36
N GLY A 276 0.26 -7.97 -37.19
CA GLY A 276 1.69 -8.13 -36.90
C GLY A 276 2.57 -6.99 -37.39
N GLN A 277 2.05 -5.99 -38.10
CA GLN A 277 2.86 -4.87 -38.62
C GLN A 277 3.51 -4.10 -37.46
N LYS A 278 4.82 -3.89 -37.56
CA LYS A 278 5.65 -3.14 -36.61
C LYS A 278 5.93 -1.74 -37.13
N PHE A 279 5.80 -0.76 -36.24
CA PHE A 279 6.04 0.64 -36.54
C PHE A 279 7.05 1.24 -35.54
N GLN A 280 7.97 2.05 -36.04
CA GLN A 280 8.90 2.85 -35.25
C GLN A 280 8.90 4.28 -35.81
N ASN A 281 8.67 5.27 -34.95
CA ASN A 281 8.53 6.67 -35.36
C ASN A 281 7.59 6.85 -36.58
N GLY A 282 6.46 6.14 -36.59
CA GLY A 282 5.45 6.20 -37.65
C GLY A 282 5.81 5.48 -38.96
N GLN A 283 6.98 4.87 -39.06
CA GLN A 283 7.41 4.10 -40.22
C GLN A 283 7.25 2.59 -39.98
N GLU A 284 6.75 1.88 -40.99
CA GLU A 284 6.70 0.42 -40.95
C GLU A 284 8.11 -0.16 -41.07
N ILE A 285 8.50 -1.01 -40.10
CA ILE A 285 9.85 -1.59 -40.03
C ILE A 285 9.86 -3.12 -40.20
N GLY A 286 8.70 -3.76 -40.31
CA GLY A 286 8.59 -5.20 -40.46
C GLY A 286 7.30 -5.77 -39.93
N THR A 287 7.25 -7.11 -39.79
CA THR A 287 6.08 -7.84 -39.35
C THR A 287 6.46 -8.86 -38.28
N ASP A 288 5.70 -8.92 -37.17
CA ASP A 288 5.80 -9.97 -36.17
C ASP A 288 5.10 -11.24 -36.70
N PRO A 289 5.76 -12.41 -36.73
CA PRO A 289 5.13 -13.64 -37.11
C PRO A 289 4.03 -14.09 -36.15
N VAL A 290 4.10 -13.65 -34.89
CA VAL A 290 3.08 -13.91 -33.86
C VAL A 290 2.09 -12.75 -33.81
N HIS A 291 0.94 -12.93 -34.43
CA HIS A 291 -0.14 -11.95 -34.44
C HIS A 291 -1.50 -12.65 -34.31
N PHE A 292 -2.56 -11.89 -34.13
CA PHE A 292 -3.88 -12.41 -33.78
C PHE A 292 -4.95 -11.91 -34.76
N PRO A 293 -5.07 -12.56 -35.95
CA PRO A 293 -6.03 -12.17 -36.96
C PRO A 293 -7.46 -12.19 -36.43
N GLY A 294 -8.18 -11.09 -36.67
CA GLY A 294 -9.55 -10.93 -36.16
C GLY A 294 -9.63 -10.24 -34.79
N TYR A 295 -8.50 -9.87 -34.16
CA TYR A 295 -8.52 -8.99 -33.02
C TYR A 295 -9.03 -7.61 -33.41
N VAL A 296 -9.99 -7.10 -32.67
CA VAL A 296 -10.58 -5.76 -32.84
C VAL A 296 -10.42 -4.99 -31.54
N TYR A 297 -9.68 -3.88 -31.61
CA TYR A 297 -9.60 -2.94 -30.52
C TYR A 297 -10.82 -2.00 -30.57
N ASP A 298 -11.58 -1.99 -29.48
CA ASP A 298 -12.57 -0.99 -29.18
C ASP A 298 -12.43 -0.60 -27.69
N PHE A 299 -12.51 0.70 -27.40
CA PHE A 299 -12.31 1.21 -26.04
C PHE A 299 -13.24 0.49 -25.05
N GLY A 300 -12.64 -0.27 -24.10
CA GLY A 300 -13.34 -1.02 -23.07
C GLY A 300 -14.11 -2.25 -23.54
N LYS A 301 -14.08 -2.62 -24.84
CA LYS A 301 -14.78 -3.77 -25.41
C LYS A 301 -14.01 -4.46 -26.51
N SER A 302 -12.71 -4.56 -26.37
CA SER A 302 -11.87 -5.29 -27.34
C SER A 302 -12.31 -6.74 -27.45
N THR A 303 -12.35 -7.28 -28.65
CA THR A 303 -12.85 -8.64 -28.93
C THR A 303 -11.86 -9.46 -29.75
N TYR A 304 -11.82 -10.75 -29.48
CA TYR A 304 -11.05 -11.72 -30.24
C TYR A 304 -11.72 -13.09 -30.20
N LYS A 305 -11.99 -13.69 -31.36
CA LYS A 305 -12.66 -15.00 -31.49
C LYS A 305 -13.97 -15.11 -30.69
N GLY A 306 -14.73 -14.02 -30.63
CA GLY A 306 -15.98 -13.97 -29.88
C GLY A 306 -15.86 -13.75 -28.36
N GLU A 307 -14.62 -13.69 -27.86
CA GLU A 307 -14.34 -13.38 -26.46
C GLU A 307 -14.12 -11.89 -26.26
N GLU A 308 -14.59 -11.36 -25.14
CA GLU A 308 -14.25 -10.01 -24.69
C GLU A 308 -12.88 -10.04 -23.97
N VAL A 309 -11.99 -9.18 -24.39
CA VAL A 309 -10.63 -9.08 -23.84
C VAL A 309 -10.48 -7.78 -23.08
N GLY A 310 -10.32 -7.87 -21.76
CA GLY A 310 -10.19 -6.71 -20.88
C GLY A 310 -8.90 -5.91 -21.09
N GLU A 311 -8.81 -4.72 -20.47
CA GLU A 311 -7.64 -3.85 -20.58
C GLU A 311 -6.40 -4.42 -19.87
N GLY A 312 -6.61 -5.17 -18.77
CA GLY A 312 -5.54 -5.74 -17.95
C GLY A 312 -5.21 -7.20 -18.24
N GLY A 313 -6.00 -7.89 -19.10
CA GLY A 313 -5.81 -9.29 -19.39
C GLY A 313 -7.11 -10.00 -19.76
N TYR A 314 -7.03 -11.31 -19.99
CA TYR A 314 -8.18 -12.17 -20.24
C TYR A 314 -8.58 -12.90 -18.95
N VAL A 315 -9.89 -12.99 -18.73
CA VAL A 315 -10.48 -13.69 -17.59
C VAL A 315 -11.59 -14.61 -18.09
N TYR A 316 -11.55 -15.87 -17.62
CA TYR A 316 -12.54 -16.89 -17.95
C TYR A 316 -12.84 -17.75 -16.73
N SER A 317 -14.08 -18.16 -16.53
CA SER A 317 -14.45 -19.07 -15.45
C SER A 317 -15.63 -19.96 -15.82
N GLU A 318 -15.53 -21.24 -15.46
CA GLU A 318 -16.64 -22.19 -15.39
C GLU A 318 -16.85 -22.54 -13.91
N PRO A 319 -17.85 -21.93 -13.25
CA PRO A 319 -18.11 -22.21 -11.84
C PRO A 319 -18.43 -23.69 -11.58
N GLY A 320 -17.88 -24.24 -10.51
CA GLY A 320 -18.07 -25.65 -10.16
C GLY A 320 -17.09 -26.14 -9.09
N MET A 321 -17.25 -27.39 -8.68
CA MET A 321 -16.28 -28.09 -7.85
C MET A 321 -15.47 -29.04 -8.70
N TYR A 322 -14.15 -28.97 -8.56
CA TYR A 322 -13.20 -29.71 -9.37
C TYR A 322 -12.20 -30.45 -8.48
N SER A 323 -11.67 -31.57 -8.98
CA SER A 323 -10.57 -32.31 -8.39
C SER A 323 -9.36 -32.31 -9.30
N ASN A 324 -8.18 -32.57 -8.74
CA ASN A 324 -6.92 -32.73 -9.47
C ASN A 324 -6.68 -31.60 -10.50
N VAL A 325 -6.71 -30.34 -10.05
CA VAL A 325 -6.62 -29.16 -10.93
C VAL A 325 -5.17 -28.71 -11.03
N ALA A 326 -4.58 -28.78 -12.23
CA ALA A 326 -3.27 -28.19 -12.46
C ALA A 326 -3.37 -26.68 -12.61
N LEU A 327 -2.57 -25.95 -11.83
CA LEU A 327 -2.33 -24.53 -11.97
C LEU A 327 -1.04 -24.31 -12.77
N LEU A 328 -1.18 -23.78 -13.97
CA LEU A 328 -0.08 -23.40 -14.83
C LEU A 328 -0.04 -21.87 -14.93
N ASP A 329 1.10 -21.29 -14.66
CA ASP A 329 1.29 -19.84 -14.62
C ASP A 329 2.39 -19.39 -15.59
N VAL A 330 2.17 -18.29 -16.30
CA VAL A 330 3.18 -17.75 -17.23
C VAL A 330 4.24 -16.99 -16.43
N ALA A 331 5.47 -17.43 -16.51
CA ALA A 331 6.60 -16.77 -15.86
C ALA A 331 6.76 -15.33 -16.39
N SER A 332 6.29 -14.35 -15.62
CA SER A 332 6.41 -12.92 -15.94
C SER A 332 5.79 -12.55 -17.30
N MET A 333 4.49 -12.76 -17.51
CA MET A 333 3.79 -12.55 -18.78
C MET A 333 4.00 -11.16 -19.39
N HIS A 334 3.78 -10.07 -18.64
CA HIS A 334 3.94 -8.73 -19.18
C HIS A 334 5.40 -8.40 -19.56
N PRO A 335 6.41 -8.73 -18.76
CA PRO A 335 7.80 -8.64 -19.18
C PRO A 335 8.12 -9.46 -20.44
N ALA A 336 7.61 -10.68 -20.55
CA ALA A 336 7.79 -11.50 -21.74
C ALA A 336 7.12 -10.86 -22.97
N SER A 337 5.93 -10.26 -22.81
CA SER A 337 5.29 -9.51 -23.89
C SER A 337 6.12 -8.31 -24.34
N ILE A 338 6.73 -7.56 -23.41
CA ILE A 338 7.63 -6.44 -23.74
C ILE A 338 8.83 -6.91 -24.56
N GLU A 339 9.44 -8.04 -24.15
CA GLU A 339 10.58 -8.63 -24.87
C GLU A 339 10.18 -9.10 -26.28
N ASN A 340 9.10 -9.86 -26.39
CA ASN A 340 8.64 -10.40 -27.66
C ASN A 340 8.21 -9.30 -28.66
N LEU A 341 7.63 -8.22 -28.17
CA LEU A 341 7.27 -7.05 -28.97
C LEU A 341 8.47 -6.15 -29.32
N GLU A 342 9.64 -6.40 -28.71
CA GLU A 342 10.80 -5.49 -28.80
C GLU A 342 10.43 -4.04 -28.48
N LEU A 343 9.51 -3.88 -27.51
CA LEU A 343 8.74 -2.64 -27.26
C LEU A 343 9.61 -1.39 -27.13
N PHE A 344 10.79 -1.52 -26.52
CA PHE A 344 11.72 -0.41 -26.29
C PHE A 344 12.82 -0.31 -27.35
N GLY A 345 12.62 -0.92 -28.53
CA GLY A 345 13.61 -0.91 -29.59
C GLY A 345 14.98 -1.40 -29.10
N PRO A 346 16.06 -0.65 -29.31
CA PRO A 346 17.43 -1.05 -28.91
C PRO A 346 17.59 -1.21 -27.39
N TYR A 347 16.73 -0.55 -26.58
CA TYR A 347 16.76 -0.64 -25.11
C TYR A 347 16.09 -1.91 -24.58
N THR A 348 15.34 -2.64 -25.38
CA THR A 348 14.71 -3.89 -24.96
C THR A 348 15.72 -4.91 -24.44
N LYS A 349 16.93 -4.93 -25.01
CA LYS A 349 18.02 -5.79 -24.54
C LYS A 349 18.38 -5.53 -23.07
N LYS A 350 18.47 -4.26 -22.66
CA LYS A 350 18.77 -3.88 -21.27
C LYS A 350 17.66 -4.34 -20.31
N PHE A 351 16.41 -4.17 -20.72
CA PHE A 351 15.26 -4.70 -19.97
C PHE A 351 15.33 -6.21 -19.82
N SER A 352 15.62 -6.94 -20.90
CA SER A 352 15.80 -8.39 -20.89
C SER A 352 16.96 -8.84 -19.99
N ASP A 353 18.06 -8.08 -19.98
CA ASP A 353 19.21 -8.37 -19.12
C ASP A 353 18.84 -8.25 -17.64
N ILE A 354 18.01 -7.26 -17.24
CA ILE A 354 17.48 -7.13 -15.88
C ILE A 354 16.62 -8.35 -15.51
N LYS A 355 15.70 -8.75 -16.40
CA LYS A 355 14.83 -9.92 -16.20
C LYS A 355 15.67 -11.20 -16.05
N ARG A 356 16.65 -11.42 -16.92
CA ARG A 356 17.55 -12.60 -16.88
C ARG A 356 18.40 -12.62 -15.62
N ALA A 357 18.93 -11.46 -15.20
CA ALA A 357 19.68 -11.34 -13.96
C ALA A 357 18.84 -11.77 -12.75
N ARG A 358 17.59 -11.29 -12.68
CA ARG A 358 16.66 -11.70 -11.61
C ARG A 358 16.41 -13.21 -11.63
N MET A 359 16.23 -13.82 -12.80
CA MET A 359 15.99 -15.27 -12.91
C MET A 359 17.23 -16.06 -12.51
N ALA A 360 18.41 -15.65 -12.95
CA ALA A 360 19.67 -16.28 -12.56
C ALA A 360 19.87 -16.26 -11.03
N ILE A 361 19.57 -15.11 -10.38
CA ILE A 361 19.63 -14.99 -8.91
C ILE A 361 18.62 -15.93 -8.24
N LYS A 362 17.36 -15.97 -8.74
CA LYS A 362 16.31 -16.85 -8.20
C LYS A 362 16.71 -18.34 -8.28
N HIS A 363 17.49 -18.73 -9.29
CA HIS A 363 17.98 -20.09 -9.48
C HIS A 363 19.33 -20.37 -8.79
N GLY A 364 19.91 -19.38 -8.11
CA GLY A 364 21.22 -19.51 -7.44
C GLY A 364 22.42 -19.43 -8.37
N GLU A 365 22.24 -19.00 -9.61
CA GLU A 365 23.29 -18.84 -10.63
C GLU A 365 24.02 -17.50 -10.46
N TYR A 366 24.58 -17.27 -9.26
CA TYR A 366 25.16 -15.97 -8.87
C TYR A 366 26.35 -15.54 -9.75
N ASP A 367 27.18 -16.47 -10.20
CA ASP A 367 28.35 -16.14 -11.04
C ASP A 367 27.92 -15.60 -12.40
N THR A 368 26.87 -16.18 -12.98
CA THR A 368 26.26 -15.66 -14.21
C THR A 368 25.67 -14.26 -13.99
N ALA A 369 24.94 -14.06 -12.87
CA ALA A 369 24.34 -12.77 -12.54
C ALA A 369 25.38 -11.66 -12.30
N LYS A 370 26.55 -11.97 -11.74
CA LYS A 370 27.65 -11.00 -11.51
C LYS A 370 28.19 -10.36 -12.78
N GLU A 371 28.15 -11.08 -13.91
CA GLU A 371 28.64 -10.58 -15.19
C GLU A 371 27.61 -9.72 -15.93
N MET A 372 26.33 -9.80 -15.53
CA MET A 372 25.24 -9.06 -16.18
C MET A 372 25.28 -7.57 -15.83
N LEU A 373 24.64 -6.75 -16.68
CA LEU A 373 24.60 -5.29 -16.55
C LEU A 373 26.00 -4.68 -16.37
N ASN A 374 27.00 -5.19 -17.11
CA ASN A 374 28.39 -4.76 -17.06
C ASN A 374 29.02 -4.90 -15.66
N GLY A 375 28.64 -5.91 -14.90
CA GLY A 375 29.18 -6.19 -13.57
C GLY A 375 28.58 -5.33 -12.43
N ALA A 376 27.58 -4.51 -12.73
CA ALA A 376 26.96 -3.63 -11.72
C ALA A 376 26.29 -4.37 -10.58
N LEU A 377 25.95 -5.66 -10.77
CA LEU A 377 25.27 -6.47 -9.76
C LEU A 377 26.24 -7.20 -8.80
N ALA A 378 27.51 -7.30 -9.14
CA ALA A 378 28.50 -8.06 -8.37
C ALA A 378 28.62 -7.62 -6.89
N PRO A 379 28.53 -6.32 -6.53
CA PRO A 379 28.59 -5.86 -5.13
C PRO A 379 27.46 -6.43 -4.25
N TYR A 380 26.31 -6.77 -4.83
CA TYR A 380 25.10 -7.26 -4.15
C TYR A 380 24.95 -8.77 -4.15
N LEU A 381 25.97 -9.52 -4.55
CA LEU A 381 25.95 -10.98 -4.63
C LEU A 381 27.04 -11.58 -3.73
N LYS A 382 27.28 -10.96 -2.56
CA LYS A 382 28.27 -11.41 -1.58
C LYS A 382 27.69 -12.36 -0.54
N SER A 383 26.39 -12.24 -0.24
CA SER A 383 25.66 -13.10 0.68
C SER A 383 24.31 -13.49 0.08
N GLN A 384 23.63 -14.45 0.69
CA GLN A 384 22.29 -14.84 0.28
C GLN A 384 21.28 -13.70 0.50
N ASP A 385 21.40 -12.99 1.64
CA ASP A 385 20.50 -11.87 1.96
C ASP A 385 20.66 -10.71 0.95
N ASP A 386 21.88 -10.40 0.55
CA ASP A 386 22.14 -9.41 -0.50
C ASP A 386 21.52 -9.83 -1.84
N ALA A 387 21.66 -11.11 -2.19
CA ALA A 387 21.09 -11.66 -3.43
C ALA A 387 19.56 -11.62 -3.43
N GLU A 388 18.93 -11.91 -2.31
CA GLU A 388 17.48 -11.81 -2.14
C GLU A 388 17.01 -10.36 -2.27
N ALA A 389 17.68 -9.41 -1.62
CA ALA A 389 17.39 -7.98 -1.72
C ALA A 389 17.56 -7.47 -3.15
N LEU A 390 18.62 -7.87 -3.85
CA LEU A 390 18.84 -7.53 -5.26
C LEU A 390 17.74 -8.11 -6.15
N SER A 391 17.41 -9.39 -6.00
CA SER A 391 16.35 -10.05 -6.76
C SER A 391 15.00 -9.32 -6.58
N TYR A 392 14.72 -8.87 -5.36
CA TYR A 392 13.52 -8.12 -5.05
C TYR A 392 13.54 -6.72 -5.69
N ALA A 393 14.67 -6.01 -5.64
CA ALA A 393 14.84 -4.71 -6.31
C ALA A 393 14.61 -4.81 -7.83
N LEU A 394 15.19 -5.83 -8.47
CA LEU A 394 15.00 -6.08 -9.89
C LEU A 394 13.55 -6.42 -10.22
N LYS A 395 12.85 -7.16 -9.36
CA LYS A 395 11.40 -7.44 -9.50
C LYS A 395 10.57 -6.16 -9.48
N ILE A 396 10.87 -5.24 -8.55
CA ILE A 396 10.18 -3.95 -8.46
C ILE A 396 10.42 -3.14 -9.74
N ALA A 397 11.66 -3.06 -10.22
CA ALA A 397 12.00 -2.36 -11.45
C ALA A 397 11.23 -2.92 -12.67
N ILE A 398 11.25 -4.25 -12.86
CA ILE A 398 10.55 -4.91 -13.95
C ILE A 398 9.04 -4.66 -13.91
N ASN A 399 8.42 -4.77 -12.74
CA ASN A 399 6.97 -4.61 -12.58
C ASN A 399 6.54 -3.15 -12.78
N SER A 400 7.37 -2.17 -12.40
CA SER A 400 7.06 -0.75 -12.60
C SER A 400 6.96 -0.37 -14.08
N VAL A 401 7.75 -1.01 -14.93
CA VAL A 401 7.79 -0.74 -16.38
C VAL A 401 6.43 -0.98 -17.04
N TYR A 402 5.79 -2.12 -16.77
CA TYR A 402 4.48 -2.43 -17.35
C TYR A 402 3.45 -1.33 -17.07
N GLY A 403 3.35 -0.87 -15.83
CA GLY A 403 2.44 0.23 -15.47
C GLY A 403 2.71 1.52 -16.24
N LEU A 404 3.97 1.80 -16.56
CA LEU A 404 4.37 3.00 -17.32
C LEU A 404 4.04 2.89 -18.80
N THR A 405 4.13 1.71 -19.43
CA THR A 405 3.75 1.54 -20.84
C THR A 405 2.27 1.81 -21.09
N ALA A 406 1.42 1.57 -20.10
CA ALA A 406 -0.03 1.77 -20.15
C ALA A 406 -0.52 3.07 -19.51
N ALA A 407 0.36 3.85 -18.85
CA ALA A 407 -0.02 5.06 -18.14
C ALA A 407 -0.64 6.12 -19.07
N SER A 408 -1.63 6.85 -18.57
CA SER A 408 -2.29 7.92 -19.34
C SER A 408 -1.45 9.21 -19.45
N PHE A 409 -0.43 9.35 -18.61
CA PHE A 409 0.46 10.50 -18.61
C PHE A 409 1.72 10.26 -19.46
N PRO A 410 2.32 11.30 -20.08
CA PRO A 410 3.57 11.18 -20.81
C PRO A 410 4.71 10.67 -19.92
N ASN A 411 5.43 9.67 -20.39
CA ASN A 411 6.62 9.12 -19.73
C ASN A 411 7.51 8.42 -20.77
N PRO A 412 8.78 8.14 -20.49
CA PRO A 412 9.72 7.55 -21.46
C PRO A 412 9.32 6.16 -22.00
N PHE A 413 8.50 5.40 -21.26
CA PHE A 413 8.06 4.05 -21.69
C PHE A 413 6.80 4.05 -22.54
N ARG A 414 6.16 5.22 -22.71
CA ARG A 414 4.88 5.29 -23.41
C ARG A 414 5.05 5.67 -24.87
N ASP A 415 4.66 4.76 -25.75
CA ASP A 415 4.40 5.08 -27.16
C ASP A 415 3.01 5.70 -27.30
N PRO A 416 2.86 6.91 -27.89
CA PRO A 416 1.55 7.53 -28.13
C PRO A 416 0.60 6.68 -29.00
N ASN A 417 1.13 5.79 -29.85
CA ASN A 417 0.35 4.87 -30.68
C ASN A 417 -0.20 3.68 -29.91
N ASN A 418 0.40 3.34 -28.77
CA ASN A 418 -0.05 2.24 -27.90
C ASN A 418 -1.30 2.65 -27.10
N LYS A 419 -2.44 2.73 -27.79
CA LYS A 419 -3.74 3.07 -27.18
C LYS A 419 -4.43 1.85 -26.59
N ASP A 420 -4.14 0.68 -27.12
CA ASP A 420 -4.77 -0.58 -26.79
C ASP A 420 -3.98 -1.40 -25.75
N ASN A 421 -2.94 -0.83 -25.14
CA ASN A 421 -2.10 -1.53 -24.16
C ASN A 421 -1.62 -2.90 -24.69
N ILE A 422 -0.86 -2.87 -25.78
CA ILE A 422 -0.44 -4.09 -26.50
C ILE A 422 0.32 -5.09 -25.63
N VAL A 423 0.95 -4.66 -24.55
CA VAL A 423 1.66 -5.54 -23.60
C VAL A 423 0.67 -6.48 -22.92
N ALA A 424 -0.41 -5.95 -22.33
CA ALA A 424 -1.44 -6.76 -21.71
C ALA A 424 -2.28 -7.52 -22.75
N LYS A 425 -2.63 -6.85 -23.85
CA LYS A 425 -3.44 -7.46 -24.92
C LYS A 425 -2.76 -8.67 -25.54
N ARG A 426 -1.47 -8.61 -25.83
CA ARG A 426 -0.74 -9.76 -26.39
C ARG A 426 -0.86 -11.01 -25.51
N GLY A 427 -0.69 -10.85 -24.20
CA GLY A 427 -0.88 -11.94 -23.25
C GLY A 427 -2.33 -12.43 -23.19
N ALA A 428 -3.27 -11.50 -23.18
CA ALA A 428 -4.70 -11.82 -23.14
C ALA A 428 -5.17 -12.59 -24.38
N LEU A 429 -4.76 -12.19 -25.58
CA LEU A 429 -5.08 -12.86 -26.83
C LEU A 429 -4.45 -14.27 -26.90
N PHE A 430 -3.21 -14.38 -26.43
CA PHE A 430 -2.56 -15.69 -26.26
C PHE A 430 -3.37 -16.61 -25.33
N MET A 431 -3.89 -16.11 -24.21
CA MET A 431 -4.67 -16.92 -23.27
C MET A 431 -6.01 -17.37 -23.87
N VAL A 432 -6.61 -16.59 -24.78
CA VAL A 432 -7.77 -17.05 -25.57
C VAL A 432 -7.38 -18.22 -26.46
N ASP A 433 -6.29 -18.10 -27.22
CA ASP A 433 -5.79 -19.21 -28.08
C ASP A 433 -5.43 -20.43 -27.26
N LEU A 434 -4.81 -20.26 -26.10
CA LEU A 434 -4.49 -21.35 -25.18
C LEU A 434 -5.75 -22.07 -24.67
N LYS A 435 -6.80 -21.33 -24.32
CA LYS A 435 -8.08 -21.92 -23.90
C LYS A 435 -8.65 -22.82 -24.98
N GLU A 436 -8.74 -22.32 -26.22
CA GLU A 436 -9.22 -23.10 -27.34
C GLU A 436 -8.35 -24.33 -27.59
N PHE A 437 -7.04 -24.20 -27.51
CA PHE A 437 -6.10 -25.31 -27.67
C PHE A 437 -6.38 -26.41 -26.62
N VAL A 438 -6.45 -26.07 -25.33
CA VAL A 438 -6.70 -27.05 -24.24
C VAL A 438 -8.07 -27.69 -24.40
N GLN A 439 -9.11 -26.93 -24.73
CA GLN A 439 -10.45 -27.45 -24.97
C GLN A 439 -10.49 -28.38 -26.21
N SER A 440 -9.74 -28.08 -27.26
CA SER A 440 -9.64 -28.92 -28.45
C SER A 440 -8.98 -30.30 -28.17
N ARG A 441 -8.20 -30.40 -27.09
CA ARG A 441 -7.61 -31.64 -26.58
C ARG A 441 -8.58 -32.46 -25.70
N GLY A 442 -9.80 -31.96 -25.50
CA GLY A 442 -10.83 -32.60 -24.69
C GLY A 442 -10.77 -32.30 -23.18
N PHE A 443 -9.96 -31.35 -22.76
CA PHE A 443 -9.86 -30.94 -21.36
C PHE A 443 -10.76 -29.74 -21.06
N THR A 444 -11.27 -29.70 -19.85
CA THR A 444 -11.97 -28.53 -19.32
C THR A 444 -10.96 -27.47 -18.90
N VAL A 445 -11.26 -26.20 -19.21
CA VAL A 445 -10.58 -25.04 -18.62
C VAL A 445 -11.50 -24.47 -17.56
N ALA A 446 -11.20 -24.67 -16.30
CA ALA A 446 -12.03 -24.17 -15.21
C ALA A 446 -11.88 -22.65 -15.01
N HIS A 447 -10.63 -22.15 -15.06
CA HIS A 447 -10.37 -20.76 -14.77
C HIS A 447 -9.14 -20.24 -15.51
N ILE A 448 -9.26 -19.02 -16.05
CA ILE A 448 -8.14 -18.20 -16.51
C ILE A 448 -8.20 -16.86 -15.81
N LYS A 449 -7.07 -16.39 -15.32
CA LYS A 449 -6.94 -15.04 -14.78
C LYS A 449 -5.59 -14.45 -15.16
N THR A 450 -5.60 -13.57 -16.14
CA THR A 450 -4.46 -12.85 -16.71
C THR A 450 -3.37 -13.79 -17.26
N ASP A 451 -2.55 -14.38 -16.40
CA ASP A 451 -1.35 -15.17 -16.71
C ASP A 451 -1.44 -16.63 -16.26
N SER A 452 -2.51 -17.01 -15.60
CA SER A 452 -2.70 -18.37 -15.09
C SER A 452 -3.88 -19.10 -15.74
N ILE A 453 -3.70 -20.40 -15.96
CA ILE A 453 -4.75 -21.32 -16.41
C ILE A 453 -4.89 -22.47 -15.42
N LYS A 454 -6.13 -22.88 -15.13
CA LYS A 454 -6.47 -23.97 -14.23
C LYS A 454 -7.22 -25.05 -14.99
N ILE A 455 -6.62 -26.25 -15.06
CA ILE A 455 -7.09 -27.37 -15.86
C ILE A 455 -7.40 -28.54 -14.93
N PRO A 456 -8.70 -28.87 -14.72
CA PRO A 456 -9.09 -30.07 -13.98
C PRO A 456 -8.63 -31.35 -14.69
N ASP A 457 -8.29 -32.37 -13.90
CA ASP A 457 -7.86 -33.70 -14.37
C ASP A 457 -6.74 -33.65 -15.39
N ALA A 458 -5.85 -32.66 -15.30
CA ALA A 458 -4.75 -32.47 -16.21
C ALA A 458 -3.76 -33.63 -16.13
N THR A 459 -3.45 -34.23 -17.29
CA THR A 459 -2.41 -35.26 -17.40
C THR A 459 -1.03 -34.62 -17.62
N PRO A 460 0.06 -35.34 -17.33
CA PRO A 460 1.42 -34.84 -17.64
C PRO A 460 1.59 -34.44 -19.11
N GLU A 461 0.90 -35.12 -20.02
CA GLU A 461 0.96 -34.86 -21.46
C GLU A 461 0.34 -33.49 -21.78
N ILE A 462 -0.88 -33.20 -21.31
CA ILE A 462 -1.49 -31.87 -21.58
C ILE A 462 -0.69 -30.74 -20.93
N ILE A 463 -0.11 -30.95 -19.75
CA ILE A 463 0.77 -30.00 -19.12
C ILE A 463 1.98 -29.69 -20.02
N ALA A 464 2.63 -30.72 -20.55
CA ALA A 464 3.76 -30.55 -21.47
C ALA A 464 3.34 -29.86 -22.78
N GLU A 465 2.17 -30.22 -23.35
CA GLU A 465 1.63 -29.58 -24.55
C GLU A 465 1.31 -28.08 -24.32
N VAL A 466 0.80 -27.69 -23.14
CA VAL A 466 0.57 -26.29 -22.77
C VAL A 466 1.90 -25.53 -22.70
N MET A 467 2.93 -26.11 -22.09
CA MET A 467 4.26 -25.51 -22.03
C MET A 467 4.86 -25.29 -23.43
N GLU A 468 4.76 -26.30 -24.29
CA GLU A 468 5.22 -26.21 -25.70
C GLU A 468 4.41 -25.16 -26.49
N PHE A 469 3.09 -25.11 -26.28
CA PHE A 469 2.22 -24.11 -26.91
C PHE A 469 2.62 -22.68 -26.49
N GLY A 470 2.89 -22.46 -25.19
CA GLY A 470 3.37 -21.19 -24.70
C GLY A 470 4.68 -20.75 -25.36
N GLN A 471 5.63 -21.64 -25.50
CA GLN A 471 6.94 -21.36 -26.14
C GLN A 471 6.78 -20.84 -27.58
N LYS A 472 5.79 -21.33 -28.34
CA LYS A 472 5.51 -20.84 -29.70
C LYS A 472 5.11 -19.35 -29.75
N TYR A 473 4.56 -18.86 -28.65
CA TYR A 473 4.20 -17.44 -28.48
C TYR A 473 5.25 -16.66 -27.68
N GLY A 474 6.36 -17.30 -27.28
CA GLY A 474 7.40 -16.68 -26.47
C GLY A 474 7.06 -16.57 -24.99
N TYR A 475 6.18 -17.42 -24.49
CA TYR A 475 5.83 -17.52 -23.07
C TYR A 475 6.32 -18.83 -22.45
N GLU A 476 6.87 -18.72 -21.25
CA GLU A 476 7.28 -19.87 -20.46
C GLU A 476 6.26 -20.14 -19.37
N PHE A 477 5.79 -21.38 -19.23
CA PHE A 477 4.90 -21.79 -18.15
C PHE A 477 5.65 -22.47 -17.03
N GLU A 478 5.24 -22.19 -15.80
CA GLU A 478 5.58 -22.95 -14.60
C GLU A 478 4.36 -23.76 -14.16
N HIS A 479 4.52 -25.04 -13.82
CA HIS A 479 3.51 -25.81 -13.10
C HIS A 479 3.64 -25.43 -11.62
N GLU A 480 2.89 -24.41 -11.20
CA GLU A 480 3.04 -23.78 -9.89
C GLU A 480 2.49 -24.67 -8.78
N ALA A 481 1.32 -25.27 -9.00
CA ALA A 481 0.66 -26.11 -8.03
C ALA A 481 -0.32 -27.09 -8.70
N THR A 482 -0.68 -28.13 -7.96
CA THR A 482 -1.88 -28.94 -8.22
C THR A 482 -2.83 -28.76 -7.05
N TYR A 483 -4.08 -28.47 -7.34
CA TYR A 483 -5.13 -28.45 -6.32
C TYR A 483 -5.79 -29.82 -6.26
N GLU A 484 -5.79 -30.44 -5.08
CA GLU A 484 -6.54 -31.68 -4.84
C GLU A 484 -8.03 -31.45 -5.08
N ARG A 485 -8.52 -30.31 -4.60
CA ARG A 485 -9.91 -29.87 -4.71
C ARG A 485 -9.95 -28.36 -4.92
N MET A 486 -10.88 -27.90 -5.74
CA MET A 486 -11.12 -26.49 -6.00
C MET A 486 -12.62 -26.24 -6.13
N ALA A 487 -13.15 -25.29 -5.37
CA ALA A 487 -14.50 -24.76 -5.56
C ALA A 487 -14.38 -23.36 -6.17
N LEU A 488 -14.80 -23.23 -7.40
CA LEU A 488 -14.79 -22.00 -8.17
C LEU A 488 -16.20 -21.41 -8.21
N VAL A 489 -16.36 -20.24 -7.62
CA VAL A 489 -17.64 -19.51 -7.57
C VAL A 489 -17.79 -18.58 -8.78
N ASN A 490 -16.75 -17.84 -9.10
CA ASN A 490 -16.67 -16.97 -10.27
C ASN A 490 -15.21 -16.60 -10.57
N ASN A 491 -14.99 -15.72 -11.54
CA ASN A 491 -13.65 -15.30 -11.95
C ASN A 491 -12.79 -14.61 -10.87
N ALA A 492 -13.37 -14.22 -9.75
CA ALA A 492 -12.69 -13.51 -8.66
C ALA A 492 -12.81 -14.21 -7.29
N VAL A 493 -13.57 -15.30 -7.21
CA VAL A 493 -13.86 -15.97 -5.93
C VAL A 493 -13.72 -17.48 -6.09
N TYR A 494 -12.76 -18.06 -5.37
CA TYR A 494 -12.59 -19.51 -5.26
C TYR A 494 -11.88 -19.87 -3.96
N VAL A 495 -11.97 -21.16 -3.59
CA VAL A 495 -11.18 -21.77 -2.52
C VAL A 495 -10.63 -23.09 -3.03
N ALA A 496 -9.40 -23.42 -2.66
CA ALA A 496 -8.73 -24.64 -3.12
C ALA A 496 -7.83 -25.23 -2.04
N ARG A 497 -7.69 -26.57 -2.06
CA ARG A 497 -6.69 -27.30 -1.28
C ARG A 497 -5.51 -27.63 -2.18
N VAL A 498 -4.37 -27.04 -1.87
CA VAL A 498 -3.12 -27.29 -2.59
C VAL A 498 -2.58 -28.64 -2.19
N ALA A 499 -2.27 -29.49 -3.17
CA ALA A 499 -1.71 -30.82 -2.96
C ALA A 499 -0.33 -30.75 -2.27
N LYS A 500 0.01 -31.78 -1.53
CA LYS A 500 1.32 -31.92 -0.93
C LYS A 500 2.41 -31.95 -2.02
N GLY A 501 3.32 -31.00 -1.94
CA GLY A 501 4.51 -30.92 -2.79
C GLY A 501 5.77 -30.77 -1.92
N ARG A 502 6.57 -29.76 -2.18
CA ARG A 502 7.70 -29.38 -1.29
C ARG A 502 7.24 -28.91 0.09
N LYS A 503 6.00 -28.39 0.18
CA LYS A 503 5.32 -28.03 1.43
C LYS A 503 4.20 -29.03 1.72
N PRO A 504 3.76 -29.18 2.98
CA PRO A 504 2.53 -29.91 3.31
C PRO A 504 1.34 -29.35 2.52
N ALA A 505 0.29 -30.17 2.36
CA ALA A 505 -0.97 -29.68 1.78
C ALA A 505 -1.53 -28.53 2.63
N TYR A 506 -2.10 -27.52 1.97
CA TYR A 506 -2.66 -26.34 2.63
C TYR A 506 -3.83 -25.78 1.84
N TRP A 507 -4.67 -25.01 2.51
CA TRP A 507 -5.78 -24.30 1.89
C TRP A 507 -5.37 -22.91 1.42
N THR A 508 -5.96 -22.47 0.32
CA THR A 508 -5.85 -21.11 -0.20
C THR A 508 -7.22 -20.62 -0.66
N ALA A 509 -7.47 -19.32 -0.52
CA ALA A 509 -8.72 -18.71 -0.94
C ALA A 509 -8.48 -17.37 -1.65
N VAL A 510 -9.37 -17.05 -2.57
CA VAL A 510 -9.45 -15.74 -3.22
C VAL A 510 -10.89 -15.23 -3.12
N GLY A 511 -11.03 -13.95 -2.80
CA GLY A 511 -12.31 -13.29 -2.59
C GLY A 511 -12.69 -13.15 -1.11
N ALA A 512 -13.28 -12.00 -0.77
CA ALA A 512 -13.51 -11.57 0.62
C ALA A 512 -14.30 -12.59 1.45
N GLN A 513 -15.26 -13.29 0.85
CA GLN A 513 -16.10 -14.25 1.56
C GLN A 513 -15.30 -15.40 2.17
N TYR A 514 -14.34 -15.96 1.41
CA TYR A 514 -13.53 -17.11 1.88
C TYR A 514 -12.19 -16.71 2.46
N GLN A 515 -11.72 -15.50 2.18
CA GLN A 515 -10.51 -14.95 2.79
C GLN A 515 -10.76 -14.33 4.16
N HIS A 516 -12.04 -14.18 4.58
CA HIS A 516 -12.34 -13.70 5.93
C HIS A 516 -11.68 -14.63 6.96
N PRO A 517 -10.82 -14.13 7.87
CA PRO A 517 -9.98 -14.99 8.70
C PRO A 517 -10.79 -16.01 9.52
N TYR A 518 -11.90 -15.59 10.12
CA TYR A 518 -12.77 -16.50 10.87
C TYR A 518 -13.38 -17.60 9.98
N VAL A 519 -13.91 -17.22 8.80
CA VAL A 519 -14.50 -18.19 7.85
C VAL A 519 -13.43 -19.16 7.34
N PHE A 520 -12.27 -18.63 6.94
CA PHE A 520 -11.18 -19.44 6.40
C PHE A 520 -10.64 -20.44 7.43
N LYS A 521 -10.39 -19.99 8.65
CA LYS A 521 -9.90 -20.85 9.74
C LYS A 521 -10.97 -21.87 10.17
N THR A 522 -12.24 -21.46 10.26
CA THR A 522 -13.34 -22.35 10.67
C THR A 522 -13.63 -23.43 9.63
N LEU A 523 -13.67 -23.09 8.35
CA LEU A 523 -14.06 -24.04 7.30
C LEU A 523 -12.87 -24.85 6.77
N PHE A 524 -11.69 -24.23 6.59
CA PHE A 524 -10.62 -24.79 5.79
C PHE A 524 -9.33 -25.07 6.58
N SER A 525 -8.60 -24.07 7.05
CA SER A 525 -7.27 -24.30 7.64
C SER A 525 -7.30 -24.94 9.03
N LYS A 526 -8.41 -24.82 9.75
CA LYS A 526 -8.58 -25.34 11.13
C LYS A 526 -7.57 -24.78 12.14
N GLU A 527 -6.93 -23.67 11.80
CA GLU A 527 -6.05 -22.97 12.72
C GLU A 527 -6.84 -22.34 13.87
N PRO A 528 -6.22 -22.14 15.05
CA PRO A 528 -6.87 -21.47 16.17
C PRO A 528 -7.38 -20.08 15.79
N ILE A 529 -8.58 -19.75 16.26
CA ILE A 529 -9.14 -18.41 16.09
C ILE A 529 -8.43 -17.47 17.07
N GLU A 530 -7.90 -16.40 16.56
CA GLU A 530 -7.25 -15.34 17.31
C GLU A 530 -8.17 -14.11 17.44
N PHE A 531 -7.87 -13.22 18.39
CA PHE A 531 -8.70 -12.05 18.66
C PHE A 531 -8.98 -11.20 17.39
N TYR A 532 -7.97 -10.95 16.58
CA TYR A 532 -8.15 -10.11 15.37
C TYR A 532 -8.88 -10.82 14.22
N ASP A 533 -9.09 -12.13 14.30
CA ASP A 533 -9.98 -12.84 13.37
C ASP A 533 -11.46 -12.50 13.65
N LEU A 534 -11.74 -11.93 14.82
CA LEU A 534 -13.05 -11.47 15.28
C LEU A 534 -13.22 -9.94 15.12
N ALA A 535 -12.45 -9.33 14.24
CA ALA A 535 -12.49 -7.90 13.97
C ALA A 535 -12.64 -7.62 12.48
N GLU A 536 -13.50 -6.65 12.15
CA GLU A 536 -13.77 -6.16 10.80
C GLU A 536 -13.09 -4.83 10.57
N THR A 537 -12.26 -4.71 9.55
CA THR A 537 -11.73 -3.42 9.13
C THR A 537 -12.70 -2.74 8.18
N LYS A 538 -13.13 -1.53 8.52
CA LYS A 538 -13.96 -0.68 7.68
C LYS A 538 -13.20 0.58 7.28
N SER A 539 -13.35 0.99 6.01
CA SER A 539 -12.69 2.17 5.47
C SER A 539 -13.67 2.94 4.59
N VAL A 540 -13.71 4.24 4.74
CA VAL A 540 -14.58 5.16 4.00
C VAL A 540 -13.80 6.37 3.49
N THR A 541 -14.37 7.10 2.55
CA THR A 541 -13.75 8.32 2.01
C THR A 541 -14.01 9.55 2.88
N THR A 542 -15.10 9.57 3.63
CA THR A 542 -15.49 10.67 4.53
C THR A 542 -15.06 10.37 5.96
N ALA A 543 -15.97 9.90 6.80
CA ALA A 543 -15.68 9.49 8.17
C ALA A 543 -16.63 8.38 8.63
N LEU A 544 -16.14 7.56 9.57
CA LEU A 544 -16.89 6.58 10.34
C LEU A 544 -17.25 7.17 11.70
N TYR A 545 -18.39 6.76 12.20
CA TYR A 545 -18.91 7.15 13.51
C TYR A 545 -19.52 5.94 14.20
N LEU A 546 -19.48 5.93 15.53
CA LEU A 546 -20.26 5.01 16.37
C LEU A 546 -21.38 5.81 17.04
N ASP A 547 -22.59 5.44 16.72
CA ASP A 547 -23.78 5.92 17.44
C ASP A 547 -24.04 5.03 18.65
N MET A 548 -23.75 5.55 19.82
CA MET A 548 -23.81 4.86 21.09
C MET A 548 -25.23 4.83 21.69
N ASP A 549 -26.23 5.38 21.02
CA ASP A 549 -27.61 5.30 21.49
C ASP A 549 -28.08 3.84 21.57
N GLU A 550 -28.70 3.45 22.67
CA GLU A 550 -29.21 2.09 22.92
C GLU A 550 -30.60 1.84 22.31
N GLY A 551 -31.17 2.82 21.60
CA GLY A 551 -32.48 2.72 20.94
C GLY A 551 -32.59 1.57 19.94
N GLU A 552 -33.81 1.06 19.74
CA GLU A 552 -34.09 -0.01 18.76
C GLU A 552 -33.77 0.47 17.32
N GLU A 553 -33.18 -0.40 16.53
CA GLU A 553 -32.98 -0.16 15.09
C GLU A 553 -34.32 -0.14 14.36
N ILE A 554 -34.77 1.03 13.99
CA ILE A 554 -35.94 1.17 13.12
C ILE A 554 -35.49 1.89 11.84
N ASN A 555 -35.43 1.11 10.75
CA ASN A 555 -35.25 1.54 9.35
C ASN A 555 -33.84 1.90 8.86
N ASP A 556 -33.71 1.93 7.54
CA ASP A 556 -32.46 2.07 6.75
C ASP A 556 -31.75 3.43 6.89
N THR A 557 -32.36 4.40 7.52
CA THR A 557 -31.79 5.71 7.81
C THR A 557 -31.88 5.95 9.31
N PRO A 558 -30.77 5.95 10.05
CA PRO A 558 -30.78 6.32 11.44
C PRO A 558 -31.23 7.79 11.54
N MET A 559 -32.38 8.05 12.10
CA MET A 559 -32.69 9.39 12.59
C MET A 559 -31.84 9.61 13.83
N VAL A 560 -30.76 10.36 13.68
CA VAL A 560 -29.97 10.84 14.79
C VAL A 560 -30.78 11.96 15.45
N GLU A 561 -31.45 11.65 16.55
CA GLU A 561 -32.27 12.63 17.29
C GLU A 561 -31.39 13.64 18.05
N SER A 562 -30.14 13.29 18.37
CA SER A 562 -29.12 14.13 19.02
C SER A 562 -27.74 13.67 18.61
N GLU A 563 -26.81 14.60 18.36
CA GLU A 563 -25.40 14.31 18.07
C GLU A 563 -24.60 13.91 19.34
N ASP A 564 -25.19 14.05 20.52
CA ASP A 564 -24.52 13.76 21.81
C ASP A 564 -24.10 12.29 21.96
N HIS A 565 -24.68 11.39 21.18
CA HIS A 565 -24.38 9.95 21.20
C HIS A 565 -23.44 9.49 20.07
N ILE A 566 -23.09 10.41 19.16
CA ILE A 566 -22.26 10.12 18.01
C ILE A 566 -20.79 10.29 18.37
N ARG A 567 -20.03 9.22 18.29
CA ARG A 567 -18.59 9.25 18.50
C ARG A 567 -17.86 9.17 17.16
N PHE A 568 -17.02 10.13 16.89
CA PHE A 568 -16.16 10.16 15.73
C PHE A 568 -15.09 9.05 15.82
N ILE A 569 -14.85 8.37 14.70
CA ILE A 569 -13.84 7.31 14.59
C ILE A 569 -12.72 7.71 13.62
N GLY A 570 -13.06 8.34 12.49
CA GLY A 570 -12.13 8.67 11.42
C GLY A 570 -12.43 7.90 10.13
N ARG A 571 -11.48 7.87 9.20
CA ARG A 571 -11.71 7.27 7.86
C ARG A 571 -11.55 5.76 7.82
N VAL A 572 -10.89 5.19 8.79
CA VAL A 572 -10.65 3.75 8.88
C VAL A 572 -10.69 3.31 10.33
N GLY A 573 -11.21 2.11 10.60
CA GLY A 573 -11.23 1.53 11.93
C GLY A 573 -11.37 0.01 11.87
N SER A 574 -10.99 -0.65 12.95
CA SER A 574 -11.17 -2.08 13.18
C SER A 574 -12.17 -2.28 14.31
N PHE A 575 -13.21 -3.08 14.07
CA PHE A 575 -14.36 -3.20 14.96
C PHE A 575 -14.73 -4.64 15.20
N CYS A 576 -15.08 -4.96 16.46
CA CYS A 576 -15.72 -6.22 16.79
C CYS A 576 -17.25 -6.04 16.91
N PRO A 577 -18.05 -6.99 16.40
CA PRO A 577 -19.48 -7.02 16.70
C PRO A 577 -19.68 -7.33 18.18
N ILE A 578 -20.58 -6.61 18.85
CA ILE A 578 -20.80 -6.71 20.29
C ILE A 578 -22.27 -7.11 20.56
N LYS A 579 -22.45 -8.03 21.50
CA LYS A 579 -23.78 -8.45 21.94
C LYS A 579 -24.65 -7.26 22.36
N PRO A 580 -25.95 -7.27 22.03
CA PRO A 580 -26.88 -6.21 22.44
C PRO A 580 -26.80 -5.93 23.95
N GLY A 581 -26.86 -4.66 24.34
CA GLY A 581 -26.79 -4.22 25.75
C GLY A 581 -25.41 -4.35 26.41
N ARG A 582 -24.33 -4.58 25.63
CA ARG A 582 -22.96 -4.68 26.13
C ARG A 582 -22.08 -3.48 25.78
N GLY A 583 -22.67 -2.36 25.36
CA GLY A 583 -21.99 -1.09 25.15
C GLY A 583 -21.36 -0.91 23.77
N GLY A 584 -21.85 -1.64 22.77
CA GLY A 584 -21.56 -1.37 21.36
C GLY A 584 -22.48 -0.31 20.78
N GLY A 585 -22.06 0.33 19.68
CA GLY A 585 -22.81 1.33 18.93
C GLY A 585 -23.18 0.87 17.50
N ARG A 586 -24.07 1.63 16.85
CA ARG A 586 -24.32 1.46 15.41
C ARG A 586 -23.13 2.04 14.64
N LEU A 587 -22.55 1.27 13.73
CA LEU A 587 -21.44 1.76 12.92
C LEU A 587 -21.98 2.50 11.69
N LEU A 588 -21.73 3.80 11.65
CA LEU A 588 -22.22 4.73 10.65
C LEU A 588 -21.08 5.28 9.79
N ARG A 589 -21.43 5.66 8.57
CA ARG A 589 -20.59 6.49 7.69
C ARG A 589 -21.34 7.78 7.36
N GLU A 590 -20.62 8.88 7.30
CA GLU A 590 -21.15 10.14 6.80
C GLU A 590 -21.13 10.13 5.28
N LYS A 591 -22.23 10.60 4.66
CA LYS A 591 -22.35 10.82 3.23
C LYS A 591 -23.24 12.02 2.97
N ASN A 592 -22.69 13.08 2.38
CA ASN A 592 -23.39 14.33 2.06
C ASN A 592 -24.07 15.00 3.28
N GLY A 593 -23.47 14.93 4.46
CA GLY A 593 -24.00 15.47 5.70
C GLY A 593 -25.06 14.58 6.38
N GLU A 594 -25.27 13.36 5.89
CA GLU A 594 -26.20 12.40 6.49
C GLU A 594 -25.45 11.15 6.97
N TYR A 595 -25.95 10.55 8.05
CA TYR A 595 -25.41 9.30 8.59
C TYR A 595 -26.11 8.09 8.00
N HIS A 596 -25.34 7.13 7.51
CA HIS A 596 -25.83 5.85 6.98
C HIS A 596 -25.09 4.70 7.61
N ALA A 597 -25.72 3.54 7.76
CA ALA A 597 -25.03 2.33 8.21
C ALA A 597 -23.81 2.03 7.32
N ALA A 598 -22.66 1.76 7.92
CA ALA A 598 -21.49 1.33 7.19
C ALA A 598 -21.77 -0.02 6.49
N THR A 599 -21.12 -0.24 5.35
CA THR A 599 -21.37 -1.46 4.56
C THR A 599 -21.09 -2.73 5.37
N GLY A 600 -22.10 -3.61 5.46
CA GLY A 600 -22.02 -4.88 6.18
C GLY A 600 -22.10 -4.74 7.70
N SER A 601 -22.47 -3.58 8.25
CA SER A 601 -22.59 -3.39 9.70
C SER A 601 -24.03 -3.46 10.23
N LYS A 602 -25.02 -3.44 9.34
CA LYS A 602 -26.43 -3.36 9.70
C LYS A 602 -26.89 -4.57 10.49
N GLY A 603 -27.67 -4.34 11.54
CA GLY A 603 -28.25 -5.38 12.39
C GLY A 603 -27.35 -5.83 13.53
N TYR A 604 -26.17 -5.22 13.69
CA TYR A 604 -25.21 -5.49 14.75
C TYR A 604 -24.77 -4.22 15.46
N ARG A 605 -24.35 -4.37 16.71
CA ARG A 605 -23.65 -3.36 17.48
C ARG A 605 -22.15 -3.56 17.35
N TRP A 606 -21.39 -2.48 17.36
CA TRP A 606 -19.95 -2.51 17.11
C TRP A 606 -19.17 -1.74 18.16
N LEU A 607 -17.96 -2.17 18.43
CA LEU A 607 -17.00 -1.44 19.26
C LEU A 607 -15.61 -1.61 18.63
N GLU A 608 -14.78 -0.58 18.73
CA GLU A 608 -13.40 -0.67 18.24
C GLU A 608 -12.65 -1.83 18.87
N ALA A 609 -11.94 -2.61 18.08
CA ALA A 609 -11.21 -3.78 18.52
C ALA A 609 -10.20 -3.46 19.64
N GLU A 610 -9.52 -2.31 19.54
CA GLU A 610 -8.61 -1.83 20.59
C GLU A 610 -9.36 -1.59 21.92
N MET A 611 -10.54 -1.01 21.87
CA MET A 611 -11.36 -0.80 23.07
C MET A 611 -11.88 -2.11 23.66
N VAL A 612 -12.30 -3.07 22.82
CA VAL A 612 -12.72 -4.40 23.27
C VAL A 612 -11.61 -5.05 24.08
N LYS A 613 -10.37 -5.00 23.56
CA LYS A 613 -9.19 -5.56 24.21
C LYS A 613 -8.80 -4.82 25.49
N THR A 614 -8.76 -3.50 25.43
CA THR A 614 -8.38 -2.64 26.57
C THR A 614 -9.37 -2.76 27.73
N LEU A 615 -10.67 -2.92 27.44
CA LEU A 615 -11.72 -3.03 28.44
C LEU A 615 -11.99 -4.48 28.89
N GLY A 616 -11.27 -5.47 28.33
CA GLY A 616 -11.48 -6.89 28.64
C GLY A 616 -12.88 -7.37 28.26
N LYS A 617 -13.39 -6.97 27.09
CA LYS A 617 -14.74 -7.27 26.60
C LYS A 617 -14.76 -8.36 25.52
N GLU A 618 -13.75 -9.19 25.43
CA GLU A 618 -13.66 -10.26 24.43
C GLU A 618 -14.84 -11.25 24.53
N GLU A 619 -15.35 -11.50 25.74
CA GLU A 619 -16.53 -12.36 25.97
C GLU A 619 -17.85 -11.72 25.52
N ASP A 620 -17.87 -10.39 25.33
CA ASP A 620 -19.03 -9.65 24.83
C ASP A 620 -19.13 -9.64 23.30
N ILE A 621 -18.14 -10.21 22.57
CA ILE A 621 -18.19 -10.32 21.12
C ILE A 621 -19.41 -11.16 20.69
N ASP A 622 -20.16 -10.65 19.72
CA ASP A 622 -21.33 -11.32 19.17
C ASP A 622 -20.92 -12.36 18.12
N MET A 623 -20.76 -13.59 18.55
CA MET A 623 -20.36 -14.69 17.68
C MET A 623 -21.39 -15.02 16.60
N SER A 624 -22.67 -14.64 16.78
CA SER A 624 -23.71 -14.88 15.77
C SER A 624 -23.41 -14.20 14.42
N TYR A 625 -22.67 -13.09 14.45
CA TYR A 625 -22.19 -12.43 13.24
C TYR A 625 -21.26 -13.34 12.42
N PHE A 626 -20.30 -13.96 13.07
CA PHE A 626 -19.32 -14.82 12.42
C PHE A 626 -19.91 -16.16 12.01
N GLU A 627 -20.79 -16.73 12.83
CA GLU A 627 -21.55 -17.95 12.48
C GLU A 627 -22.37 -17.74 11.21
N LYS A 628 -23.03 -16.59 11.08
CA LYS A 628 -23.75 -16.22 9.85
C LYS A 628 -22.83 -16.11 8.64
N LEU A 629 -21.63 -15.55 8.77
CA LEU A 629 -20.65 -15.50 7.66
C LEU A 629 -20.24 -16.90 7.21
N VAL A 630 -20.05 -17.82 8.16
CA VAL A 630 -19.74 -19.24 7.89
C VAL A 630 -20.91 -19.91 7.16
N ASP A 631 -22.14 -19.75 7.66
CA ASP A 631 -23.33 -20.32 7.05
C ASP A 631 -23.54 -19.82 5.60
N GLU A 632 -23.39 -18.52 5.38
CA GLU A 632 -23.46 -17.91 4.03
C GLU A 632 -22.35 -18.45 3.09
N ALA A 633 -21.16 -18.68 3.60
CA ALA A 633 -20.06 -19.27 2.85
C ALA A 633 -20.35 -20.74 2.46
N VAL A 634 -20.86 -21.53 3.41
CA VAL A 634 -21.28 -22.92 3.16
C VAL A 634 -22.43 -22.99 2.18
N ASP A 635 -23.46 -22.16 2.33
CA ASP A 635 -24.61 -22.12 1.43
C ASP A 635 -24.23 -21.70 0.00
N ASN A 636 -23.22 -20.85 -0.12
CA ASN A 636 -22.69 -20.51 -1.43
C ASN A 636 -21.96 -21.69 -2.08
N LEU A 637 -21.15 -22.44 -1.31
CA LEU A 637 -20.46 -23.63 -1.81
C LEU A 637 -21.42 -24.74 -2.24
N LYS A 638 -22.51 -24.96 -1.51
CA LYS A 638 -23.56 -25.96 -1.83
C LYS A 638 -24.12 -25.83 -3.26
N LYS A 639 -24.08 -24.64 -3.83
CA LYS A 639 -24.55 -24.39 -5.21
C LYS A 639 -23.68 -25.06 -6.26
N TYR A 640 -22.45 -25.42 -5.93
CA TYR A 640 -21.44 -25.92 -6.88
C TYR A 640 -21.09 -27.38 -6.68
N GLY A 641 -21.49 -28.00 -5.54
CA GLY A 641 -21.25 -29.42 -5.29
C GLY A 641 -21.40 -29.84 -3.85
N ASP A 642 -20.88 -31.00 -3.52
CA ASP A 642 -20.91 -31.58 -2.18
C ASP A 642 -19.88 -30.92 -1.27
N VAL A 643 -20.38 -30.15 -0.29
CA VAL A 643 -19.54 -29.40 0.65
C VAL A 643 -18.86 -30.31 1.67
N GLU A 644 -19.50 -31.42 2.07
CA GLU A 644 -18.90 -32.36 3.02
C GLU A 644 -17.68 -33.04 2.39
N TRP A 645 -17.80 -33.47 1.14
CA TRP A 645 -16.65 -33.96 0.37
C TRP A 645 -15.58 -32.87 0.20
N PHE A 646 -16.00 -31.63 -0.07
CA PHE A 646 -15.06 -30.56 -0.37
C PHE A 646 -14.23 -30.13 0.84
N ILE A 647 -14.86 -29.99 2.02
CA ILE A 647 -14.21 -29.52 3.25
C ILE A 647 -13.62 -30.68 4.05
N GLY A 648 -14.18 -31.89 3.92
CA GLY A 648 -13.81 -33.05 4.72
C GLY A 648 -12.33 -33.40 4.64
N ASP A 649 -11.75 -33.81 5.75
CA ASP A 649 -10.45 -34.46 5.75
C ASP A 649 -10.63 -35.90 5.22
N GLU A 650 -9.75 -36.31 4.31
CA GLU A 650 -9.61 -37.74 4.03
C GLU A 650 -8.89 -38.34 5.23
N ASP A 651 -9.57 -39.29 5.92
CA ASP A 651 -8.97 -40.13 6.93
C ASP A 651 -7.81 -40.99 6.38
#